data_8f663fe899fe4c97df008394e86e1f71
#
_entry.id   8f663fe899fe4c97df008394e86e1f71
#
_cell.length_a   1.000
_cell.length_b   1.000
_cell.length_c   1.000
_cell.angle_alpha   90.00
_cell.angle_beta   90.00
_cell.angle_gamma   90.00
#
_symmetry.space_group_name_H-M   'P 1'
#
loop_
_entity.id
_entity.type
_entity.pdbx_description
1 polymer ?
#
loop_
_entity_poly.entity_id
_entity_poly.type
_entity_poly.pdbx_seq_one_letter_code
_entity_poly.pdbx_strand_id
1 'polypeptide(L)'
;MTFSPRALLLFAAFCLPMSPTMSQTPAPSSSASGAAPEAADPFLWLEDVLGERALAWVRERNAESQKLLQARPEYAPTRERLLQVLNAKDRIPAINRRGEWFYNLWQDEQHKRGLWRRTTLAEYKKAQPAWEVVLDLDALAAAEKENWVWGGSNCLEPDNRRCMISLSRGGADAKVVREFDTVTKQFVKDGFYLPEAKSQFDWIDADSAYVGTDFGPGSLTDSGYVRVIKRWTRGTPLTAAVTVFEGEQKDVSASVSVDTTPGFRRTIFTRSLDFYNRAHFLLEGDKLVPFALPSDADYGFWHNAGSTRDALLIELRSDLVEAGRTYKGGSLLLIDTTAFLRGERRFTLLFEPTATRSLASFVPARSAVLLNVLDNVASKIEEWTPSAGGGERREVAAPFPGTLGIQGLNDPMLATDPLGDAYLLSYTDFLTPNSLLLGRIGSDRRETLKSLPALFDSSGMQVEQLFATSKDQTRVPYFVVWPKGAKRGADADGSNPTLLYGYGGFQVSEQPWYSGAFGNAWYQRGGVLVIANIRGGGEFGPAWHQAAVKANKQRSYDDFIAVAEDLIARKITSPRHLGIEGGSNGGLLVGATFVQRPDLFNAVVCQVPLLDMQRYHKLLAGASWMAEYGDPDRADDWAVIARYSPYQNVKAGVAYPKVLFTTSTRDDRVHPGHARKMAARMLAQGSPVLYYENIEGGHGGAADNEQRATVLALEFSYLWQQLGR
;
A
#
# COMPACT_ATOMS: atom_id res chain seq x y z
N MET A 1 -2.00 18.80 2.39
CA MET A 1 -0.78 18.07 1.96
C MET A 1 -1.19 16.91 1.08
N THR A 2 -1.02 17.05 -0.20
CA THR A 2 -1.22 15.95 -1.14
C THR A 2 -0.06 14.98 -0.97
N PHE A 3 -0.28 13.89 -0.26
CA PHE A 3 0.67 12.78 -0.25
C PHE A 3 0.62 12.10 -1.62
N SER A 4 1.79 11.83 -2.18
CA SER A 4 1.93 10.97 -3.35
C SER A 4 1.16 9.67 -3.10
N PRO A 5 0.41 9.14 -4.06
CA PRO A 5 -0.34 7.89 -3.91
C PRO A 5 0.51 6.66 -3.55
N ARG A 6 1.83 6.78 -3.59
CA ARG A 6 2.78 5.74 -3.15
C ARG A 6 2.75 5.48 -1.64
N ALA A 7 2.33 6.44 -0.81
CA ALA A 7 2.28 6.27 0.65
C ALA A 7 0.99 5.58 1.14
N LEU A 8 -0.05 5.45 0.31
CA LEU A 8 -1.36 4.90 0.72
C LEU A 8 -1.46 3.36 0.65
N LEU A 9 -0.46 2.66 0.14
CA LEU A 9 -0.53 1.20 -0.05
C LEU A 9 -0.10 0.37 1.18
N LEU A 10 0.42 0.98 2.25
CA LEU A 10 1.04 0.24 3.36
C LEU A 10 0.30 0.28 4.71
N PHE A 11 -0.78 1.07 4.89
CA PHE A 11 -1.50 1.12 6.17
C PHE A 11 -3.01 1.25 6.00
N ALA A 12 -3.72 0.14 5.86
CA ALA A 12 -5.13 0.04 6.20
C ALA A 12 -5.46 -1.39 6.64
N ALA A 13 -5.48 -1.60 7.91
CA ALA A 13 -6.21 -2.71 8.51
C ALA A 13 -7.23 -2.12 9.48
N PHE A 14 -8.47 -2.58 9.35
CA PHE A 14 -9.47 -2.86 10.39
C PHE A 14 -10.90 -2.37 10.07
N CYS A 15 -11.80 -3.10 10.13
CA CYS A 15 -12.86 -4.05 10.45
C CYS A 15 -14.29 -3.50 10.59
N LEU A 16 -15.23 -4.16 10.25
CA LEU A 16 -16.42 -5.02 10.36
C LEU A 16 -17.83 -4.34 10.37
N PRO A 17 -19.02 -5.02 10.52
CA PRO A 17 -19.82 -5.64 9.48
C PRO A 17 -21.29 -5.18 9.28
N MET A 18 -21.94 -5.85 8.33
CA MET A 18 -23.38 -6.20 8.11
C MET A 18 -24.47 -5.16 7.83
N SER A 19 -24.94 -5.26 6.66
CA SER A 19 -26.19 -5.50 5.89
C SER A 19 -27.39 -4.57 6.12
N PRO A 20 -28.30 -4.31 5.16
CA PRO A 20 -28.87 -5.27 4.20
C PRO A 20 -29.08 -4.81 2.74
N THR A 21 -29.19 -5.81 1.91
CA THR A 21 -29.79 -5.96 0.56
C THR A 21 -30.37 -4.76 -0.19
N MET A 22 -29.89 -4.55 -1.43
CA MET A 22 -30.69 -4.05 -2.53
C MET A 22 -30.48 -4.86 -3.82
N SER A 23 -31.58 -5.09 -4.47
CA SER A 23 -31.83 -5.87 -5.67
C SER A 23 -31.12 -5.28 -6.90
N GLN A 24 -30.43 -6.13 -7.66
CA GLN A 24 -29.92 -5.79 -8.99
C GLN A 24 -30.85 -6.31 -10.07
N THR A 25 -31.21 -5.43 -11.00
CA THR A 25 -31.87 -5.76 -12.27
C THR A 25 -30.81 -5.90 -13.37
N PRO A 26 -30.92 -6.88 -14.29
CA PRO A 26 -29.91 -7.08 -15.31
C PRO A 26 -30.07 -6.17 -16.53
N ALA A 27 -28.93 -5.69 -17.07
CA ALA A 27 -28.86 -4.92 -18.32
C ALA A 27 -28.77 -5.83 -19.56
N PRO A 28 -29.20 -5.36 -20.74
CA PRO A 28 -29.37 -6.19 -21.94
C PRO A 28 -28.04 -6.43 -22.70
N SER A 29 -27.95 -7.61 -23.28
CA SER A 29 -26.85 -8.11 -24.07
C SER A 29 -26.75 -7.46 -25.45
N SER A 30 -25.52 -7.04 -25.85
CA SER A 30 -25.18 -6.76 -27.25
C SER A 30 -24.34 -7.91 -27.83
N SER A 31 -24.69 -8.27 -29.07
CA SER A 31 -24.17 -9.39 -29.83
C SER A 31 -22.71 -9.22 -30.25
N ALA A 32 -21.88 -10.24 -30.01
CA ALA A 32 -20.51 -10.35 -30.49
C ALA A 32 -20.37 -11.47 -31.53
N SER A 33 -19.52 -11.25 -32.50
CA SER A 33 -19.18 -12.09 -33.62
C SER A 33 -18.33 -13.33 -33.21
N GLY A 34 -18.61 -14.43 -33.88
CA GLY A 34 -18.12 -15.78 -33.74
C GLY A 34 -16.66 -16.03 -33.42
N ALA A 35 -16.45 -16.48 -32.19
CA ALA A 35 -15.42 -17.43 -31.80
C ALA A 35 -16.14 -18.66 -31.21
N ALA A 36 -15.57 -19.87 -31.38
CA ALA A 36 -16.16 -21.08 -30.83
C ALA A 36 -16.45 -20.89 -29.34
N PRO A 37 -17.57 -21.38 -28.78
CA PRO A 37 -17.88 -21.20 -27.39
C PRO A 37 -16.82 -21.89 -26.54
N GLU A 38 -16.00 -21.05 -25.88
CA GLU A 38 -15.12 -21.49 -24.81
C GLU A 38 -16.01 -22.15 -23.75
N ALA A 39 -15.66 -23.37 -23.33
CA ALA A 39 -16.45 -24.08 -22.33
C ALA A 39 -16.56 -23.18 -21.10
N ALA A 40 -17.79 -22.84 -20.71
CA ALA A 40 -18.05 -21.92 -19.61
C ALA A 40 -17.27 -22.36 -18.37
N ASP A 41 -16.50 -21.45 -17.75
CA ASP A 41 -15.73 -21.72 -16.53
C ASP A 41 -16.66 -22.30 -15.46
N PRO A 42 -16.48 -23.57 -15.04
CA PRO A 42 -17.38 -24.25 -14.11
C PRO A 42 -17.39 -23.63 -12.70
N PHE A 43 -16.47 -22.71 -12.42
CA PHE A 43 -16.28 -22.08 -11.11
C PHE A 43 -16.72 -20.61 -11.05
N LEU A 44 -17.35 -20.06 -12.10
CA LEU A 44 -17.84 -18.67 -12.12
C LEU A 44 -18.78 -18.33 -10.95
N TRP A 45 -19.54 -19.28 -10.46
CA TRP A 45 -20.42 -19.09 -9.30
C TRP A 45 -19.69 -18.70 -8.01
N LEU A 46 -18.36 -18.91 -7.93
CA LEU A 46 -17.52 -18.48 -6.82
C LEU A 46 -17.16 -16.98 -6.86
N GLU A 47 -17.50 -16.30 -7.96
CA GLU A 47 -17.41 -14.83 -8.05
C GLU A 47 -18.59 -14.15 -7.35
N ASP A 48 -19.65 -14.85 -6.98
CA ASP A 48 -20.71 -14.30 -6.13
C ASP A 48 -20.17 -14.16 -4.69
N VAL A 49 -19.73 -12.94 -4.35
CA VAL A 49 -19.01 -12.66 -3.08
C VAL A 49 -19.83 -13.08 -1.86
N LEU A 50 -21.14 -12.75 -1.85
CA LEU A 50 -22.05 -12.96 -0.72
C LEU A 50 -23.07 -14.08 -0.99
N GLY A 51 -23.00 -14.74 -2.13
CA GLY A 51 -23.91 -15.83 -2.49
C GLY A 51 -23.81 -17.00 -1.51
N GLU A 52 -24.93 -17.49 -1.03
CA GLU A 52 -24.97 -18.55 0.00
C GLU A 52 -24.20 -19.81 -0.44
N ARG A 53 -24.28 -20.18 -1.72
CA ARG A 53 -23.53 -21.33 -2.27
C ARG A 53 -22.01 -21.12 -2.16
N ALA A 54 -21.54 -19.92 -2.51
CA ALA A 54 -20.13 -19.58 -2.45
C ALA A 54 -19.63 -19.51 -0.99
N LEU A 55 -20.41 -18.87 -0.11
CA LEU A 55 -20.07 -18.80 1.30
C LEU A 55 -20.15 -20.16 2.01
N ALA A 56 -21.04 -21.06 1.60
CA ALA A 56 -21.07 -22.42 2.11
C ALA A 56 -19.79 -23.19 1.74
N TRP A 57 -19.33 -23.07 0.50
CA TRP A 57 -18.06 -23.63 0.05
C TRP A 57 -16.88 -23.05 0.85
N VAL A 58 -16.87 -21.72 1.06
CA VAL A 58 -15.84 -21.04 1.87
C VAL A 58 -15.81 -21.60 3.29
N ARG A 59 -16.96 -21.70 3.97
CA ARG A 59 -17.04 -22.24 5.33
C ARG A 59 -16.53 -23.69 5.42
N GLU A 60 -16.84 -24.52 4.42
CA GLU A 60 -16.35 -25.90 4.35
C GLU A 60 -14.83 -25.94 4.21
N ARG A 61 -14.24 -25.16 3.29
CA ARG A 61 -12.77 -25.12 3.09
C ARG A 61 -12.03 -24.53 4.29
N ASN A 62 -12.61 -23.48 4.91
CA ASN A 62 -12.07 -22.92 6.16
C ASN A 62 -12.04 -24.01 7.26
N ALA A 63 -13.12 -24.74 7.46
CA ALA A 63 -13.19 -25.79 8.50
C ALA A 63 -12.15 -26.90 8.28
N GLU A 64 -11.94 -27.32 7.03
CA GLU A 64 -10.91 -28.32 6.69
C GLU A 64 -9.49 -27.81 6.99
N SER A 65 -9.16 -26.60 6.51
CA SER A 65 -7.82 -26.02 6.70
C SER A 65 -7.55 -25.73 8.17
N GLN A 66 -8.52 -25.15 8.87
CA GLN A 66 -8.41 -24.89 10.30
C GLN A 66 -8.23 -26.19 11.10
N LYS A 67 -9.04 -27.22 10.84
CA LYS A 67 -8.92 -28.52 11.50
C LYS A 67 -7.52 -29.12 11.33
N LEU A 68 -6.93 -29.00 10.14
CA LEU A 68 -5.60 -29.55 9.86
C LEU A 68 -4.50 -28.75 10.54
N LEU A 69 -4.55 -27.40 10.45
CA LEU A 69 -3.46 -26.54 10.91
C LEU A 69 -3.56 -26.24 12.40
N GLN A 70 -4.76 -26.08 12.96
CA GLN A 70 -4.96 -25.83 14.40
C GLN A 70 -4.73 -27.06 15.27
N ALA A 71 -4.82 -28.28 14.70
CA ALA A 71 -4.46 -29.50 15.40
C ALA A 71 -2.94 -29.64 15.64
N ARG A 72 -2.13 -28.79 15.05
CA ARG A 72 -0.68 -28.79 15.23
C ARG A 72 -0.31 -28.27 16.63
N PRO A 73 0.58 -28.96 17.38
CA PRO A 73 0.95 -28.54 18.73
C PRO A 73 1.52 -27.10 18.78
N GLU A 74 2.19 -26.68 17.70
CA GLU A 74 2.81 -25.35 17.60
C GLU A 74 1.83 -24.22 17.30
N TYR A 75 0.61 -24.51 16.83
CA TYR A 75 -0.35 -23.48 16.42
C TYR A 75 -0.77 -22.55 17.57
N ALA A 76 -1.28 -23.12 18.65
CA ALA A 76 -1.83 -22.34 19.75
C ALA A 76 -0.75 -21.45 20.43
N PRO A 77 0.46 -21.96 20.77
CA PRO A 77 1.53 -21.13 21.30
C PRO A 77 1.99 -20.04 20.30
N THR A 78 2.04 -20.36 19.01
CA THR A 78 2.42 -19.37 17.98
C THR A 78 1.38 -18.26 17.91
N ARG A 79 0.07 -18.60 17.83
CA ARG A 79 -1.01 -17.61 17.81
C ARG A 79 -1.00 -16.70 19.03
N GLU A 80 -0.85 -17.27 20.22
CA GLU A 80 -0.77 -16.50 21.46
C GLU A 80 0.42 -15.54 21.46
N ARG A 81 1.60 -16.01 21.08
CA ARG A 81 2.79 -15.17 21.00
C ARG A 81 2.67 -14.06 19.96
N LEU A 82 2.09 -14.34 18.80
CA LEU A 82 1.82 -13.35 17.77
C LEU A 82 0.82 -12.28 18.27
N LEU A 83 -0.22 -12.71 18.99
CA LEU A 83 -1.19 -11.79 19.59
C LEU A 83 -0.54 -10.86 20.63
N GLN A 84 0.35 -11.40 21.48
CA GLN A 84 1.13 -10.62 22.44
C GLN A 84 1.99 -9.57 21.73
N VAL A 85 2.67 -9.94 20.64
CA VAL A 85 3.47 -9.01 19.83
C VAL A 85 2.60 -7.93 19.20
N LEU A 86 1.45 -8.29 18.65
CA LEU A 86 0.53 -7.34 18.00
C LEU A 86 -0.14 -6.38 19.00
N ASN A 87 -0.39 -6.84 20.24
CA ASN A 87 -0.99 -6.04 21.31
C ASN A 87 0.05 -5.36 22.22
N ALA A 88 1.34 -5.43 21.89
CA ALA A 88 2.41 -4.84 22.71
C ALA A 88 2.13 -3.35 23.00
N LYS A 89 2.19 -2.95 24.28
CA LYS A 89 1.84 -1.60 24.75
C LYS A 89 2.96 -0.58 24.55
N ASP A 90 4.18 -1.06 24.36
CA ASP A 90 5.40 -0.29 24.13
C ASP A 90 5.73 -0.03 22.65
N ARG A 91 4.76 -0.27 21.76
CA ARG A 91 4.84 0.14 20.35
C ARG A 91 4.99 1.66 20.23
N ILE A 92 5.72 2.09 19.23
CA ILE A 92 5.86 3.52 18.92
C ILE A 92 4.52 4.05 18.36
N PRO A 93 3.84 4.99 19.07
CA PRO A 93 2.63 5.59 18.51
C PRO A 93 2.98 6.43 17.28
N ALA A 94 2.46 6.05 16.10
CA ALA A 94 2.56 6.89 14.91
C ALA A 94 1.75 8.17 15.13
N ILE A 95 2.33 9.32 14.81
CA ILE A 95 1.73 10.63 15.05
C ILE A 95 1.66 11.48 13.79
N ASN A 96 0.56 12.24 13.66
CA ASN A 96 0.37 13.23 12.60
C ASN A 96 0.09 14.58 13.23
N ARG A 97 0.87 15.61 12.82
CA ARG A 97 0.71 16.98 13.31
C ARG A 97 -0.49 17.66 12.67
N ARG A 98 -1.28 18.41 13.50
CA ARG A 98 -2.30 19.36 13.08
C ARG A 98 -2.26 20.55 14.03
N GLY A 99 -1.73 21.68 13.59
CA GLY A 99 -1.44 22.82 14.43
C GLY A 99 -0.50 22.45 15.58
N GLU A 100 -0.96 22.62 16.83
CA GLU A 100 -0.19 22.28 18.03
C GLU A 100 -0.32 20.81 18.46
N TRP A 101 -1.28 20.09 17.90
CA TRP A 101 -1.61 18.74 18.30
C TRP A 101 -0.96 17.67 17.41
N PHE A 102 -0.63 16.53 18.04
CA PHE A 102 -0.16 15.33 17.41
C PHE A 102 -1.18 14.21 17.62
N TYR A 103 -1.84 13.83 16.54
CA TYR A 103 -2.90 12.83 16.55
C TYR A 103 -2.34 11.43 16.30
N ASN A 104 -2.97 10.45 16.94
CA ASN A 104 -2.64 9.03 16.84
C ASN A 104 -3.91 8.19 16.85
N LEU A 105 -3.93 7.11 16.08
CA LEU A 105 -4.87 6.01 16.30
C LEU A 105 -4.14 4.94 17.12
N TRP A 106 -4.69 4.59 18.26
CA TRP A 106 -4.14 3.59 19.16
C TRP A 106 -5.08 2.40 19.33
N GLN A 107 -4.55 1.20 19.10
CA GLN A 107 -5.25 -0.07 19.32
C GLN A 107 -4.45 -0.91 20.30
N ASP A 108 -5.14 -1.58 21.21
CA ASP A 108 -4.57 -2.51 22.16
C ASP A 108 -5.60 -3.60 22.52
N GLU A 109 -5.29 -4.40 23.55
CA GLU A 109 -6.16 -5.47 24.02
C GLU A 109 -7.54 -4.98 24.49
N GLN A 110 -7.62 -3.76 25.03
CA GLN A 110 -8.84 -3.16 25.56
C GLN A 110 -9.61 -2.38 24.49
N HIS A 111 -8.88 -1.77 23.55
CA HIS A 111 -9.43 -0.93 22.49
C HIS A 111 -9.12 -1.57 21.14
N LYS A 112 -9.86 -2.62 20.80
CA LYS A 112 -9.62 -3.43 19.59
C LYS A 112 -9.86 -2.64 18.30
N ARG A 113 -10.87 -1.75 18.32
CA ARG A 113 -11.19 -0.83 17.21
C ARG A 113 -10.33 0.41 17.24
N GLY A 114 -9.95 0.85 18.42
CA GLY A 114 -8.98 1.88 18.65
C GLY A 114 -9.53 3.19 19.17
N LEU A 115 -8.61 3.95 19.72
CA LEU A 115 -8.81 5.31 20.18
C LEU A 115 -8.16 6.29 19.21
N TRP A 116 -8.93 7.18 18.61
CA TRP A 116 -8.37 8.36 18.00
C TRP A 116 -8.10 9.38 19.08
N ARG A 117 -6.84 9.68 19.33
CA ARG A 117 -6.37 10.49 20.45
C ARG A 117 -5.32 11.50 20.01
N ARG A 118 -5.08 12.52 20.83
CA ARG A 118 -4.09 13.56 20.54
C ARG A 118 -3.26 13.90 21.77
N THR A 119 -2.08 14.48 21.52
CA THR A 119 -1.18 14.98 22.56
C THR A 119 -0.36 16.14 22.00
N THR A 120 0.42 16.84 22.84
CA THR A 120 1.41 17.82 22.40
C THR A 120 2.76 17.17 22.16
N LEU A 121 3.66 17.80 21.41
CA LEU A 121 5.02 17.30 21.22
C LEU A 121 5.78 17.17 22.55
N ALA A 122 5.58 18.11 23.48
CA ALA A 122 6.19 18.08 24.80
C ALA A 122 5.76 16.86 25.62
N GLU A 123 4.47 16.51 25.57
CA GLU A 123 3.96 15.29 26.19
C GLU A 123 4.47 14.04 25.45
N TYR A 124 4.42 14.05 24.12
CA TYR A 124 4.88 12.90 23.32
C TYR A 124 6.33 12.51 23.62
N LYS A 125 7.21 13.48 23.93
CA LYS A 125 8.61 13.23 24.33
C LYS A 125 8.75 12.47 25.65
N LYS A 126 7.76 12.50 26.53
CA LYS A 126 7.81 11.77 27.81
C LYS A 126 7.76 10.26 27.59
N ALA A 127 8.34 9.50 28.51
CA ALA A 127 8.26 8.04 28.48
C ALA A 127 6.79 7.55 28.48
N GLN A 128 5.94 8.22 29.23
CA GLN A 128 4.49 7.98 29.31
C GLN A 128 3.74 9.27 28.98
N PRO A 129 3.39 9.50 27.71
CA PRO A 129 2.66 10.69 27.30
C PRO A 129 1.24 10.70 27.86
N ALA A 130 0.75 11.87 28.26
CA ALA A 130 -0.67 12.06 28.49
C ALA A 130 -1.38 12.21 27.13
N TRP A 131 -2.39 11.40 26.91
CA TRP A 131 -3.22 11.39 25.70
C TRP A 131 -4.62 11.86 25.99
N GLU A 132 -5.12 12.78 25.21
CA GLU A 132 -6.53 13.17 25.19
C GLU A 132 -7.26 12.30 24.16
N VAL A 133 -8.25 11.51 24.59
CA VAL A 133 -9.11 10.76 23.67
C VAL A 133 -10.06 11.74 22.98
N VAL A 134 -10.08 11.69 21.66
CA VAL A 134 -10.95 12.50 20.80
C VAL A 134 -12.15 11.68 20.35
N LEU A 135 -11.94 10.42 19.92
CA LEU A 135 -13.01 9.50 19.54
C LEU A 135 -12.63 8.09 19.98
N ASP A 136 -13.54 7.43 20.68
CA ASP A 136 -13.46 6.01 21.02
C ASP A 136 -14.27 5.21 20.00
N LEU A 137 -13.56 4.42 19.14
CA LEU A 137 -14.20 3.64 18.10
C LEU A 137 -14.89 2.38 18.65
N ASP A 138 -14.39 1.82 19.75
CA ASP A 138 -15.01 0.66 20.38
C ASP A 138 -16.36 1.05 20.99
N ALA A 139 -16.43 2.20 21.68
CA ALA A 139 -17.66 2.76 22.20
C ALA A 139 -18.66 3.12 21.10
N LEU A 140 -18.17 3.74 20.00
CA LEU A 140 -19.00 4.06 18.83
C LEU A 140 -19.57 2.80 18.17
N ALA A 141 -18.73 1.79 17.96
CA ALA A 141 -19.13 0.52 17.35
C ALA A 141 -20.20 -0.19 18.18
N ALA A 142 -20.05 -0.19 19.52
CA ALA A 142 -21.02 -0.78 20.44
C ALA A 142 -22.34 -0.02 20.43
N ALA A 143 -22.30 1.32 20.45
CA ALA A 143 -23.50 2.16 20.47
C ALA A 143 -24.32 2.05 19.18
N GLU A 144 -23.66 2.00 18.02
CA GLU A 144 -24.31 1.93 16.72
C GLU A 144 -24.55 0.48 16.26
N LYS A 145 -24.03 -0.53 16.97
CA LYS A 145 -24.05 -1.95 16.61
C LYS A 145 -23.43 -2.19 15.23
N GLU A 146 -22.41 -1.42 14.93
CA GLU A 146 -21.64 -1.45 13.69
C GLU A 146 -20.20 -1.78 13.99
N ASN A 147 -19.57 -2.44 13.06
CA ASN A 147 -18.20 -2.87 13.24
C ASN A 147 -17.25 -1.86 12.57
N TRP A 148 -17.23 -0.66 13.12
CA TRP A 148 -16.47 0.45 12.60
C TRP A 148 -14.97 0.24 12.66
N VAL A 149 -14.32 0.70 11.62
CA VAL A 149 -12.88 0.78 11.49
C VAL A 149 -12.51 2.16 11.05
N TRP A 150 -11.44 2.64 11.62
CA TRP A 150 -10.85 3.92 11.27
C TRP A 150 -10.39 3.95 9.81
N GLY A 151 -11.01 4.78 9.00
CA GLY A 151 -10.66 5.03 7.61
C GLY A 151 -9.85 6.30 7.39
N GLY A 152 -9.66 7.10 8.46
CA GLY A 152 -8.93 8.37 8.38
C GLY A 152 -9.77 9.59 8.79
N SER A 153 -9.14 10.75 8.73
CA SER A 153 -9.78 12.04 9.02
C SER A 153 -9.22 13.14 8.13
N ASN A 154 -10.11 14.00 7.60
CA ASN A 154 -9.79 15.21 6.84
C ASN A 154 -10.35 16.42 7.59
N CYS A 155 -9.49 17.26 8.17
CA CYS A 155 -9.89 18.36 9.02
C CYS A 155 -9.77 19.70 8.28
N LEU A 156 -10.73 20.59 8.57
CA LEU A 156 -10.75 21.95 8.04
C LEU A 156 -9.64 22.78 8.72
N GLU A 157 -8.71 23.25 7.91
CA GLU A 157 -7.65 24.18 8.36
C GLU A 157 -8.19 25.63 8.49
N PRO A 158 -7.59 26.48 9.34
CA PRO A 158 -6.37 26.22 10.11
C PRO A 158 -6.62 25.65 11.52
N ASP A 159 -7.85 25.74 12.06
CA ASP A 159 -8.15 25.37 13.46
C ASP A 159 -8.26 23.86 13.68
N ASN A 160 -8.44 23.08 12.63
CA ASN A 160 -8.60 21.63 12.65
C ASN A 160 -9.70 21.13 13.61
N ARG A 161 -10.70 21.98 13.88
CA ARG A 161 -11.82 21.68 14.76
C ARG A 161 -12.83 20.76 14.10
N ARG A 162 -13.25 21.10 12.87
CA ARG A 162 -14.19 20.29 12.09
C ARG A 162 -13.45 19.28 11.25
N CYS A 163 -13.76 18.00 11.39
CA CYS A 163 -13.13 16.93 10.64
C CYS A 163 -14.17 16.02 10.02
N MET A 164 -13.96 15.62 8.79
CA MET A 164 -14.66 14.47 8.18
C MET A 164 -13.97 13.20 8.63
N ILE A 165 -14.66 12.38 9.41
CA ILE A 165 -14.19 11.07 9.87
C ILE A 165 -14.69 10.02 8.90
N SER A 166 -13.76 9.25 8.37
CA SER A 166 -14.04 8.09 7.52
C SER A 166 -14.10 6.82 8.36
N LEU A 167 -15.21 6.11 8.25
CA LEU A 167 -15.48 4.87 8.98
C LEU A 167 -15.76 3.76 7.97
N SER A 168 -14.97 2.70 8.01
CA SER A 168 -15.13 1.54 7.14
C SER A 168 -15.87 0.42 7.83
N ARG A 169 -16.77 -0.26 7.13
CA ARG A 169 -17.33 -1.55 7.57
C ARG A 169 -16.44 -2.67 7.10
N GLY A 170 -15.72 -3.30 8.02
CA GLY A 170 -14.90 -4.46 7.72
C GLY A 170 -13.54 -4.16 7.07
N GLY A 171 -13.04 -2.93 7.12
CA GLY A 171 -11.75 -2.59 6.50
C GLY A 171 -11.77 -2.55 4.97
N ALA A 172 -12.97 -2.48 4.35
CA ALA A 172 -13.16 -2.24 2.93
C ALA A 172 -12.63 -0.84 2.55
N ASP A 173 -12.34 -0.62 1.27
CA ASP A 173 -11.99 0.71 0.75
C ASP A 173 -13.20 1.66 0.76
N ALA A 174 -14.43 1.13 0.65
CA ALA A 174 -15.66 1.90 0.84
C ALA A 174 -15.83 2.35 2.29
N LYS A 175 -16.29 3.59 2.49
CA LYS A 175 -16.38 4.24 3.81
C LYS A 175 -17.64 5.08 3.93
N VAL A 176 -18.19 5.13 5.13
CA VAL A 176 -19.10 6.18 5.55
C VAL A 176 -18.27 7.35 6.03
N VAL A 177 -18.61 8.58 5.60
CA VAL A 177 -17.85 9.79 5.98
C VAL A 177 -18.75 10.75 6.72
N ARG A 178 -18.36 11.15 7.93
CA ARG A 178 -19.20 11.92 8.86
C ARG A 178 -18.45 13.09 9.45
N GLU A 179 -19.12 14.24 9.55
CA GLU A 179 -18.54 15.42 10.18
C GLU A 179 -18.50 15.28 11.70
N PHE A 180 -17.35 15.64 12.27
CA PHE A 180 -17.06 15.53 13.71
C PHE A 180 -16.39 16.80 14.20
N ASP A 181 -16.75 17.24 15.42
CA ASP A 181 -16.15 18.39 16.11
C ASP A 181 -15.16 17.86 17.17
N THR A 182 -13.87 18.16 16.98
CA THR A 182 -12.77 17.67 17.86
C THR A 182 -12.75 18.33 19.25
N VAL A 183 -13.47 19.45 19.43
CA VAL A 183 -13.58 20.18 20.70
C VAL A 183 -14.71 19.61 21.53
N THR A 184 -15.93 19.49 20.95
CA THR A 184 -17.06 18.88 21.64
C THR A 184 -16.98 17.35 21.68
N LYS A 185 -16.12 16.74 20.85
CA LYS A 185 -15.93 15.29 20.68
C LYS A 185 -17.23 14.57 20.31
N GLN A 186 -17.97 15.17 19.41
CA GLN A 186 -19.24 14.65 18.93
C GLN A 186 -19.38 14.78 17.42
N PHE A 187 -20.10 13.85 16.80
CA PHE A 187 -20.55 14.04 15.43
C PHE A 187 -21.49 15.24 15.34
N VAL A 188 -21.27 16.06 14.31
CA VAL A 188 -22.04 17.30 14.13
C VAL A 188 -23.45 16.94 13.69
N LYS A 189 -24.45 17.36 14.48
CA LYS A 189 -25.85 17.22 14.11
C LYS A 189 -26.09 18.03 12.83
N ASP A 190 -26.74 17.42 11.85
CA ASP A 190 -27.00 18.02 10.55
C ASP A 190 -25.72 18.49 9.81
N GLY A 191 -24.56 17.91 10.15
CA GLY A 191 -23.29 18.10 9.47
C GLY A 191 -23.20 17.35 8.13
N PHE A 192 -22.08 17.49 7.46
CA PHE A 192 -21.83 16.74 6.23
C PHE A 192 -21.80 15.23 6.51
N TYR A 193 -22.48 14.47 5.65
CA TYR A 193 -22.57 13.03 5.73
C TYR A 193 -22.55 12.40 4.34
N LEU A 194 -21.62 11.48 4.08
CA LEU A 194 -21.60 10.66 2.86
C LEU A 194 -21.90 9.21 3.23
N PRO A 195 -22.86 8.56 2.54
CA PRO A 195 -23.12 7.14 2.70
C PRO A 195 -21.91 6.30 2.26
N GLU A 196 -21.97 5.00 2.57
CA GLU A 196 -20.89 4.07 2.27
C GLU A 196 -20.59 4.00 0.76
N ALA A 197 -19.42 4.46 0.38
CA ALA A 197 -18.88 4.39 -0.98
C ALA A 197 -17.36 4.65 -0.95
N LYS A 198 -16.68 4.46 -2.09
CA LYS A 198 -15.29 4.93 -2.28
C LYS A 198 -15.30 6.44 -2.53
N SER A 199 -15.59 7.21 -1.47
CA SER A 199 -15.86 8.64 -1.55
C SER A 199 -14.60 9.49 -1.39
N GLN A 200 -14.69 10.72 -1.91
CA GLN A 200 -13.76 11.81 -1.65
C GLN A 200 -14.50 12.99 -1.02
N PHE A 201 -13.82 13.73 -0.17
CA PHE A 201 -14.30 14.96 0.42
C PHE A 201 -13.13 15.91 0.58
N ASP A 202 -13.25 17.14 0.11
CA ASP A 202 -12.27 18.19 0.37
C ASP A 202 -12.97 19.51 0.74
N TRP A 203 -12.45 20.16 1.79
CA TRP A 203 -13.00 21.39 2.30
C TRP A 203 -12.75 22.57 1.37
N ILE A 204 -13.78 23.33 1.02
CA ILE A 204 -13.62 24.66 0.45
C ILE A 204 -13.52 25.67 1.59
N ASP A 205 -14.47 25.61 2.53
CA ASP A 205 -14.57 26.40 3.75
C ASP A 205 -15.50 25.69 4.76
N ALA A 206 -15.91 26.38 5.84
CA ALA A 206 -16.78 25.80 6.86
C ALA A 206 -18.18 25.42 6.34
N ASP A 207 -18.64 26.05 5.25
CA ASP A 207 -20.01 25.93 4.74
C ASP A 207 -20.09 25.27 3.36
N SER A 208 -18.96 24.95 2.77
CA SER A 208 -18.94 24.30 1.46
C SER A 208 -17.77 23.31 1.29
N ALA A 209 -17.99 22.29 0.48
CA ALA A 209 -17.01 21.26 0.18
C ALA A 209 -17.12 20.78 -1.26
N TYR A 210 -16.03 20.22 -1.76
CA TYR A 210 -16.07 19.35 -2.93
C TYR A 210 -16.26 17.91 -2.49
N VAL A 211 -17.17 17.21 -3.14
CA VAL A 211 -17.50 15.82 -2.82
C VAL A 211 -17.57 14.97 -4.08
N GLY A 212 -17.03 13.79 -4.01
CA GLY A 212 -17.21 12.72 -4.98
C GLY A 212 -17.64 11.46 -4.23
N THR A 213 -18.70 10.82 -4.69
CA THR A 213 -19.25 9.60 -4.09
C THR A 213 -20.10 8.87 -5.13
N ASP A 214 -20.76 7.80 -4.72
CA ASP A 214 -21.80 7.19 -5.54
C ASP A 214 -23.08 8.04 -5.49
N PHE A 215 -23.33 8.79 -6.57
CA PHE A 215 -24.55 9.57 -6.76
C PHE A 215 -25.62 8.82 -7.59
N GLY A 216 -25.43 7.53 -7.83
CA GLY A 216 -26.26 6.69 -8.68
C GLY A 216 -25.63 6.38 -10.04
N PRO A 217 -26.39 5.81 -10.97
CA PRO A 217 -25.88 5.31 -12.25
C PRO A 217 -25.04 6.33 -13.01
N GLY A 218 -23.84 5.93 -13.45
CA GLY A 218 -22.90 6.76 -14.19
C GLY A 218 -22.06 7.73 -13.34
N SER A 219 -22.18 7.72 -12.01
CA SER A 219 -21.37 8.58 -11.14
C SER A 219 -20.01 7.99 -10.75
N LEU A 220 -19.81 6.71 -10.99
CA LEU A 220 -18.56 5.99 -10.76
C LEU A 220 -17.92 5.58 -12.10
N THR A 221 -16.62 5.32 -12.07
CA THR A 221 -15.86 4.77 -13.21
C THR A 221 -16.06 3.25 -13.31
N ASP A 222 -15.53 2.62 -14.37
CA ASP A 222 -15.52 1.17 -14.55
C ASP A 222 -14.77 0.44 -13.41
N SER A 223 -13.85 1.12 -12.74
CA SER A 223 -13.11 0.61 -11.56
C SER A 223 -13.85 0.80 -10.23
N GLY A 224 -15.06 1.38 -10.25
CA GLY A 224 -15.85 1.65 -9.05
C GLY A 224 -15.36 2.83 -8.21
N TYR A 225 -14.49 3.69 -8.75
CA TYR A 225 -14.06 4.93 -8.11
C TYR A 225 -14.86 6.14 -8.58
N VAL A 226 -14.69 7.25 -7.88
CA VAL A 226 -15.38 8.52 -8.19
C VAL A 226 -15.10 8.95 -9.62
N ARG A 227 -16.17 9.28 -10.38
CA ARG A 227 -16.12 9.91 -11.71
C ARG A 227 -16.57 11.37 -11.68
N VAL A 228 -17.51 11.69 -10.79
CA VAL A 228 -18.18 12.99 -10.72
C VAL A 228 -17.83 13.68 -9.41
N ILE A 229 -17.33 14.92 -9.50
CA ILE A 229 -17.09 15.81 -8.36
C ILE A 229 -18.16 16.90 -8.36
N LYS A 230 -18.78 17.09 -7.18
CA LYS A 230 -19.79 18.13 -6.96
C LYS A 230 -19.36 19.10 -5.88
N ARG A 231 -19.80 20.35 -6.00
CA ARG A 231 -19.77 21.33 -4.91
C ARG A 231 -21.02 21.18 -4.07
N TRP A 232 -20.84 20.98 -2.77
CA TRP A 232 -21.93 20.78 -1.83
C TRP A 232 -21.93 21.88 -0.77
N THR A 233 -23.10 22.47 -0.53
CA THR A 233 -23.29 23.55 0.45
C THR A 233 -23.94 22.98 1.72
N ARG A 234 -23.44 23.40 2.88
CA ARG A 234 -23.97 23.01 4.19
C ARG A 234 -25.46 23.27 4.30
N GLY A 235 -26.17 22.39 5.01
CA GLY A 235 -27.60 22.51 5.21
C GLY A 235 -28.47 22.16 4.01
N THR A 236 -27.86 21.80 2.87
CA THR A 236 -28.59 21.28 1.72
C THR A 236 -28.45 19.75 1.63
N PRO A 237 -29.43 19.03 1.07
CA PRO A 237 -29.28 17.60 0.84
C PRO A 237 -28.17 17.33 -0.20
N LEU A 238 -27.49 16.19 -0.08
CA LEU A 238 -26.43 15.77 -1.02
C LEU A 238 -26.91 15.76 -2.49
N THR A 239 -28.18 15.47 -2.72
CA THR A 239 -28.81 15.51 -4.05
C THR A 239 -28.87 16.90 -4.68
N ALA A 240 -28.76 17.96 -3.88
CA ALA A 240 -28.70 19.35 -4.34
C ALA A 240 -27.27 19.81 -4.68
N ALA A 241 -26.26 18.99 -4.46
CA ALA A 241 -24.88 19.32 -4.80
C ALA A 241 -24.71 19.47 -6.34
N VAL A 242 -23.99 20.53 -6.72
CA VAL A 242 -23.83 20.93 -8.15
C VAL A 242 -22.56 20.31 -8.72
N THR A 243 -22.68 19.65 -9.87
CA THR A 243 -21.53 19.08 -10.59
C THR A 243 -20.59 20.19 -11.03
N VAL A 244 -19.31 20.05 -10.72
CA VAL A 244 -18.24 21.01 -11.10
C VAL A 244 -17.13 20.36 -11.93
N PHE A 245 -17.00 19.03 -11.87
CA PHE A 245 -15.99 18.31 -12.64
C PHE A 245 -16.43 16.86 -12.89
N GLU A 246 -16.09 16.35 -14.07
CA GLU A 246 -16.35 14.95 -14.43
C GLU A 246 -15.15 14.33 -15.14
N GLY A 247 -14.81 13.10 -14.78
CA GLY A 247 -13.94 12.22 -15.55
C GLY A 247 -14.71 11.42 -16.61
N GLU A 248 -13.98 10.65 -17.39
CA GLU A 248 -14.55 9.67 -18.31
C GLU A 248 -14.85 8.35 -17.61
N GLN A 249 -15.74 7.54 -18.19
CA GLN A 249 -16.12 6.25 -17.62
C GLN A 249 -14.93 5.30 -17.48
N LYS A 250 -13.98 5.38 -18.41
CA LYS A 250 -12.76 4.55 -18.44
C LYS A 250 -11.60 5.07 -17.60
N ASP A 251 -11.70 6.30 -17.06
CA ASP A 251 -10.70 6.79 -16.14
C ASP A 251 -10.65 5.88 -14.88
N VAL A 252 -9.53 5.86 -14.20
CA VAL A 252 -9.47 5.20 -12.89
C VAL A 252 -10.30 6.00 -11.88
N SER A 253 -10.14 7.31 -11.84
CA SER A 253 -10.92 8.19 -10.95
C SER A 253 -10.87 9.65 -11.37
N ALA A 254 -11.83 10.44 -10.88
CA ALA A 254 -11.74 11.88 -10.78
C ALA A 254 -11.47 12.29 -9.32
N SER A 255 -10.68 13.33 -9.10
CA SER A 255 -10.37 13.86 -7.77
C SER A 255 -10.24 15.38 -7.76
N VAL A 256 -10.28 15.96 -6.56
CA VAL A 256 -10.04 17.38 -6.31
C VAL A 256 -9.10 17.52 -5.11
N SER A 257 -8.31 18.58 -5.12
CA SER A 257 -7.45 18.98 -4.01
C SER A 257 -7.54 20.48 -3.85
N VAL A 258 -7.77 20.93 -2.62
CA VAL A 258 -7.82 22.37 -2.26
C VAL A 258 -6.64 22.68 -1.36
N ASP A 259 -5.72 23.50 -1.88
CA ASP A 259 -4.69 24.12 -1.06
C ASP A 259 -5.26 25.37 -0.41
N THR A 260 -5.36 25.37 0.91
CA THR A 260 -5.93 26.47 1.69
C THR A 260 -4.86 27.38 2.31
N THR A 261 -3.59 27.15 2.01
CA THR A 261 -2.46 27.94 2.56
C THR A 261 -2.65 29.44 2.26
N PRO A 262 -2.64 30.32 3.29
CA PRO A 262 -2.83 31.74 3.12
C PRO A 262 -1.83 32.35 2.14
N GLY A 263 -2.35 33.03 1.10
CA GLY A 263 -1.57 33.61 0.01
C GLY A 263 -1.31 32.68 -1.17
N PHE A 264 -1.63 31.38 -1.06
CA PHE A 264 -1.33 30.37 -2.09
C PHE A 264 -2.54 29.47 -2.42
N ARG A 265 -3.75 29.90 -2.07
CA ARG A 265 -4.97 29.11 -2.27
C ARG A 265 -5.12 28.66 -3.73
N ARG A 266 -5.29 27.36 -3.95
CA ARG A 266 -5.48 26.73 -5.25
C ARG A 266 -6.45 25.56 -5.16
N THR A 267 -7.23 25.37 -6.20
CA THR A 267 -8.05 24.16 -6.37
C THR A 267 -7.61 23.46 -7.64
N ILE A 268 -7.23 22.20 -7.55
CA ILE A 268 -6.81 21.37 -8.67
C ILE A 268 -7.75 20.17 -8.79
N PHE A 269 -8.37 20.06 -9.95
CA PHE A 269 -9.11 18.86 -10.33
C PHE A 269 -8.20 17.95 -11.15
N THR A 270 -8.35 16.64 -10.94
CA THR A 270 -7.51 15.65 -11.59
C THR A 270 -8.35 14.52 -12.15
N ARG A 271 -8.10 14.15 -13.40
CA ARG A 271 -8.50 12.87 -13.98
C ARG A 271 -7.31 11.92 -13.86
N SER A 272 -7.49 10.78 -13.21
CA SER A 272 -6.55 9.67 -13.28
C SER A 272 -6.92 8.82 -14.48
N LEU A 273 -6.20 9.02 -15.59
CA LEU A 273 -6.49 8.38 -16.88
C LEU A 273 -6.22 6.87 -16.83
N ASP A 274 -5.16 6.51 -16.13
CA ASP A 274 -4.82 5.15 -15.74
C ASP A 274 -4.07 5.19 -14.40
N PHE A 275 -3.47 4.10 -13.97
CA PHE A 275 -2.77 4.03 -12.69
C PHE A 275 -1.58 5.00 -12.58
N TYR A 276 -0.97 5.36 -13.69
CA TYR A 276 0.25 6.18 -13.76
C TYR A 276 0.02 7.55 -14.37
N ASN A 277 -0.93 7.68 -15.28
CA ASN A 277 -1.15 8.90 -16.05
C ASN A 277 -2.33 9.71 -15.50
N ARG A 278 -2.13 11.03 -15.41
CA ARG A 278 -3.12 11.99 -14.90
C ARG A 278 -3.21 13.20 -15.81
N ALA A 279 -4.38 13.82 -15.84
CA ALA A 279 -4.61 15.13 -16.39
C ALA A 279 -5.09 16.06 -15.29
N HIS A 280 -4.37 17.16 -15.09
CA HIS A 280 -4.63 18.12 -14.02
C HIS A 280 -5.23 19.41 -14.56
N PHE A 281 -6.15 20.00 -13.81
CA PHE A 281 -6.85 21.23 -14.16
C PHE A 281 -6.88 22.18 -12.96
N LEU A 282 -6.33 23.38 -13.13
CA LEU A 282 -6.38 24.43 -12.12
C LEU A 282 -7.70 25.21 -12.25
N LEU A 283 -8.36 25.52 -11.16
CA LEU A 283 -9.53 26.38 -11.13
C LEU A 283 -9.10 27.85 -11.06
N GLU A 284 -9.36 28.61 -12.13
CA GLU A 284 -9.15 30.05 -12.22
C GLU A 284 -10.51 30.79 -12.36
N GLY A 285 -10.97 31.41 -11.27
CA GLY A 285 -12.34 31.85 -11.16
C GLY A 285 -13.32 30.68 -11.32
N ASP A 286 -14.17 30.71 -12.35
CA ASP A 286 -15.10 29.60 -12.66
C ASP A 286 -14.62 28.75 -13.85
N LYS A 287 -13.37 28.91 -14.28
CA LYS A 287 -12.82 28.18 -15.43
C LYS A 287 -11.78 27.15 -14.99
N LEU A 288 -11.85 25.98 -15.62
CA LEU A 288 -10.83 24.96 -15.52
C LEU A 288 -9.80 25.17 -16.62
N VAL A 289 -8.56 25.45 -16.23
CA VAL A 289 -7.43 25.59 -17.17
C VAL A 289 -6.48 24.40 -17.00
N PRO A 290 -5.90 23.86 -18.09
CA PRO A 290 -4.95 22.75 -17.97
C PRO A 290 -3.75 23.15 -17.11
N PHE A 291 -3.43 22.35 -16.11
CA PHE A 291 -2.18 22.43 -15.34
C PHE A 291 -1.18 21.48 -15.99
N ALA A 292 -0.36 22.01 -16.92
CA ALA A 292 0.39 21.27 -17.93
C ALA A 292 1.64 20.57 -17.39
N LEU A 293 1.44 19.67 -16.41
CA LEU A 293 2.45 18.72 -15.95
C LEU A 293 2.61 17.57 -16.96
N PRO A 294 3.78 16.89 -17.02
CA PRO A 294 3.87 15.59 -17.66
C PRO A 294 2.84 14.64 -17.05
N SER A 295 2.12 13.88 -17.89
CA SER A 295 0.95 13.11 -17.44
C SER A 295 1.29 12.05 -16.38
N ASP A 296 2.51 11.54 -16.40
CA ASP A 296 3.00 10.50 -15.47
C ASP A 296 3.88 11.05 -14.33
N ALA A 297 4.01 12.37 -14.20
CA ALA A 297 4.75 13.01 -13.12
C ALA A 297 3.90 13.16 -11.87
N ASP A 298 4.55 12.97 -10.71
CA ASP A 298 4.01 13.39 -9.42
C ASP A 298 4.50 14.82 -9.10
N TYR A 299 3.73 15.57 -8.31
CA TYR A 299 4.10 16.93 -7.94
C TYR A 299 3.74 17.30 -6.50
N GLY A 300 4.37 18.37 -6.00
CA GLY A 300 4.03 18.97 -4.72
C GLY A 300 4.36 20.46 -4.70
N PHE A 301 3.62 21.25 -3.94
CA PHE A 301 3.92 22.65 -3.72
C PHE A 301 4.87 22.83 -2.52
N TRP A 302 5.74 23.81 -2.63
CA TRP A 302 6.63 24.23 -1.56
C TRP A 302 6.50 25.72 -1.29
N HIS A 303 5.57 26.04 -0.42
CA HIS A 303 5.28 27.40 0.05
C HIS A 303 4.85 27.36 1.53
N ASN A 304 4.73 28.53 2.13
CA ASN A 304 4.27 28.71 3.51
C ASN A 304 3.56 30.06 3.61
N ALA A 305 2.58 30.19 4.46
CA ALA A 305 1.96 31.48 4.80
C ALA A 305 3.02 32.54 5.11
N GLY A 306 2.85 33.73 4.55
CA GLY A 306 3.78 34.86 4.70
C GLY A 306 5.12 34.73 3.98
N SER A 307 5.33 33.66 3.20
CA SER A 307 6.52 33.49 2.34
C SER A 307 6.28 34.15 0.97
N THR A 308 7.37 34.57 0.32
CA THR A 308 7.37 34.96 -1.10
C THR A 308 7.65 33.76 -2.01
N ARG A 309 8.10 32.63 -1.46
CA ARG A 309 8.37 31.43 -2.23
C ARG A 309 7.07 30.70 -2.56
N ASP A 310 6.85 30.46 -3.83
CA ASP A 310 5.80 29.63 -4.39
C ASP A 310 6.44 28.67 -5.42
N ALA A 311 6.91 27.54 -4.95
CA ALA A 311 7.67 26.61 -5.76
C ALA A 311 6.88 25.33 -6.03
N LEU A 312 7.05 24.81 -7.22
CA LEU A 312 6.51 23.54 -7.70
C LEU A 312 7.65 22.52 -7.78
N LEU A 313 7.50 21.43 -7.08
CA LEU A 313 8.35 20.25 -7.14
C LEU A 313 7.69 19.24 -8.08
N ILE A 314 8.46 18.67 -9.02
CA ILE A 314 7.97 17.71 -10.02
C ILE A 314 8.87 16.48 -9.99
N GLU A 315 8.32 15.33 -9.63
CA GLU A 315 9.01 14.04 -9.71
C GLU A 315 8.63 13.37 -11.04
N LEU A 316 9.62 13.17 -11.89
CA LEU A 316 9.44 12.57 -13.21
C LEU A 316 9.35 11.04 -13.09
N ARG A 317 8.47 10.43 -13.86
CA ARG A 317 8.42 8.99 -14.05
C ARG A 317 9.06 8.54 -15.37
N SER A 318 8.94 9.36 -16.40
CA SER A 318 9.58 9.17 -17.71
C SER A 318 10.54 10.32 -18.00
N ASP A 319 11.40 10.16 -19.00
CA ASP A 319 12.31 11.20 -19.43
C ASP A 319 11.53 12.42 -19.96
N LEU A 320 11.93 13.61 -19.52
CA LEU A 320 11.38 14.89 -19.98
C LEU A 320 12.43 15.63 -20.80
N VAL A 321 12.08 15.97 -22.05
CA VAL A 321 12.94 16.78 -22.93
C VAL A 321 12.38 18.20 -23.01
N GLU A 322 13.12 19.16 -22.45
CA GLU A 322 12.75 20.56 -22.42
C GLU A 322 13.94 21.47 -22.73
N ALA A 323 13.74 22.43 -23.63
CA ALA A 323 14.77 23.38 -24.03
C ALA A 323 16.12 22.74 -24.44
N GLY A 324 16.10 21.58 -25.09
CA GLY A 324 17.29 20.84 -25.52
C GLY A 324 18.02 20.08 -24.41
N ARG A 325 17.47 20.03 -23.19
CA ARG A 325 17.96 19.22 -22.07
C ARG A 325 17.03 18.04 -21.81
N THR A 326 17.60 16.86 -21.59
CA THR A 326 16.87 15.68 -21.11
C THR A 326 17.02 15.57 -19.59
N TYR A 327 15.88 15.52 -18.89
CA TYR A 327 15.81 15.17 -17.49
C TYR A 327 15.32 13.71 -17.41
N LYS A 328 16.08 12.86 -16.72
CA LYS A 328 15.77 11.42 -16.66
C LYS A 328 14.53 11.14 -15.82
N GLY A 329 13.79 10.10 -16.17
CA GLY A 329 12.76 9.53 -15.31
C GLY A 329 13.32 9.17 -13.93
N GLY A 330 12.62 9.53 -12.86
CA GLY A 330 13.07 9.44 -11.46
C GLY A 330 13.79 10.69 -10.95
N SER A 331 13.97 11.73 -11.77
CA SER A 331 14.50 13.01 -11.33
C SER A 331 13.47 13.83 -10.56
N LEU A 332 13.95 14.64 -9.58
CA LEU A 332 13.14 15.66 -8.91
C LEU A 332 13.56 17.04 -9.40
N LEU A 333 12.60 17.79 -9.91
CA LEU A 333 12.75 19.13 -10.49
C LEU A 333 12.05 20.17 -9.62
N LEU A 334 12.55 21.39 -9.64
CA LEU A 334 11.96 22.56 -8.98
C LEU A 334 11.81 23.70 -9.98
N ILE A 335 10.68 24.38 -9.91
CA ILE A 335 10.42 25.63 -10.66
C ILE A 335 9.52 26.55 -9.82
N ASP A 336 9.62 27.87 -10.05
CA ASP A 336 8.62 28.82 -9.54
C ASP A 336 7.25 28.50 -10.15
N THR A 337 6.20 28.39 -9.32
CA THR A 337 4.86 27.99 -9.78
C THR A 337 4.28 28.99 -10.76
N THR A 338 4.45 30.29 -10.52
CA THR A 338 3.95 31.35 -11.41
C THR A 338 4.66 31.32 -12.76
N ALA A 339 5.98 31.10 -12.76
CA ALA A 339 6.75 30.94 -13.99
C ALA A 339 6.28 29.71 -14.79
N PHE A 340 6.06 28.59 -14.09
CA PHE A 340 5.51 27.38 -14.72
C PHE A 340 4.15 27.61 -15.38
N LEU A 341 3.25 28.29 -14.68
CA LEU A 341 1.91 28.63 -15.20
C LEU A 341 1.95 29.57 -16.41
N ARG A 342 3.00 30.39 -16.52
CA ARG A 342 3.25 31.23 -17.71
C ARG A 342 3.89 30.50 -18.87
N GLY A 343 4.17 29.20 -18.73
CA GLY A 343 4.80 28.38 -19.76
C GLY A 343 6.33 28.31 -19.70
N GLU A 344 6.97 28.86 -18.68
CA GLU A 344 8.40 28.66 -18.47
C GLU A 344 8.71 27.19 -18.11
N ARG A 345 9.86 26.69 -18.59
CA ARG A 345 10.29 25.30 -18.38
C ARG A 345 11.78 25.21 -18.02
N ARG A 346 12.28 26.21 -17.28
CA ARG A 346 13.66 26.18 -16.73
C ARG A 346 13.62 25.60 -15.34
N PHE A 347 14.02 24.35 -15.22
CA PHE A 347 13.98 23.64 -13.97
C PHE A 347 15.34 23.63 -13.26
N THR A 348 15.31 23.72 -11.93
CA THR A 348 16.42 23.36 -11.05
C THR A 348 16.34 21.88 -10.74
N LEU A 349 17.43 21.14 -10.96
CA LEU A 349 17.51 19.70 -10.71
C LEU A 349 17.90 19.45 -9.26
N LEU A 350 16.99 18.88 -8.46
CA LEU A 350 17.22 18.52 -7.06
C LEU A 350 17.82 17.13 -6.93
N PHE A 351 17.37 16.19 -7.74
CA PHE A 351 17.87 14.83 -7.74
C PHE A 351 17.86 14.26 -9.17
N GLU A 352 18.89 13.48 -9.51
CA GLU A 352 18.95 12.66 -10.72
C GLU A 352 19.30 11.23 -10.34
N PRO A 353 18.55 10.21 -10.83
CA PRO A 353 18.83 8.82 -10.52
C PRO A 353 20.10 8.32 -11.19
N THR A 354 20.73 7.30 -10.60
CA THR A 354 21.84 6.54 -11.17
C THR A 354 21.49 5.06 -11.30
N ALA A 355 22.40 4.23 -11.72
CA ALA A 355 22.20 2.78 -11.81
C ALA A 355 21.89 2.14 -10.44
N THR A 356 22.34 2.75 -9.33
CA THR A 356 22.20 2.20 -7.97
C THR A 356 21.38 3.10 -7.04
N ARG A 357 21.08 4.35 -7.47
CA ARG A 357 20.39 5.33 -6.63
C ARG A 357 19.09 5.79 -7.25
N SER A 358 18.02 5.76 -6.46
CA SER A 358 16.67 6.21 -6.84
C SER A 358 16.06 7.08 -5.74
N LEU A 359 15.13 7.96 -6.11
CA LEU A 359 14.33 8.73 -5.15
C LEU A 359 13.17 7.86 -4.65
N ALA A 360 13.11 7.65 -3.34
CA ALA A 360 11.98 6.97 -2.70
C ALA A 360 10.86 7.95 -2.33
N SER A 361 11.23 9.13 -1.83
CA SER A 361 10.29 10.21 -1.50
C SER A 361 11.02 11.53 -1.28
N PHE A 362 10.27 12.63 -1.30
CA PHE A 362 10.75 13.94 -0.88
C PHE A 362 9.76 14.60 0.08
N VAL A 363 10.27 15.43 0.98
CA VAL A 363 9.48 16.15 1.99
C VAL A 363 9.92 17.59 2.08
N PRO A 364 9.08 18.57 1.70
CA PRO A 364 9.36 19.98 1.90
C PRO A 364 9.32 20.33 3.40
N ALA A 365 10.44 20.88 3.92
CA ALA A 365 10.49 21.62 5.16
C ALA A 365 10.37 23.12 4.87
N ARG A 366 10.46 23.97 5.90
CA ARG A 366 10.33 25.41 5.69
C ARG A 366 11.47 25.98 4.85
N SER A 367 12.71 25.60 5.13
CA SER A 367 13.92 26.15 4.46
C SER A 367 14.57 25.22 3.45
N ALA A 368 14.24 23.93 3.45
CA ALA A 368 14.89 22.91 2.62
C ALA A 368 13.91 21.85 2.15
N VAL A 369 14.33 21.04 1.17
CA VAL A 369 13.63 19.79 0.78
C VAL A 369 14.48 18.61 1.26
N LEU A 370 13.86 17.73 2.03
CA LEU A 370 14.45 16.44 2.43
C LEU A 370 14.19 15.41 1.33
N LEU A 371 15.23 14.71 0.91
CA LEU A 371 15.17 13.64 -0.07
C LEU A 371 15.48 12.31 0.61
N ASN A 372 14.59 11.35 0.50
CA ASN A 372 14.84 9.95 0.86
C ASN A 372 15.30 9.22 -0.40
N VAL A 373 16.57 8.84 -0.42
CA VAL A 373 17.22 8.22 -1.56
C VAL A 373 17.54 6.77 -1.23
N LEU A 374 17.15 5.82 -2.09
CA LEU A 374 17.64 4.46 -2.00
C LEU A 374 19.02 4.38 -2.68
N ASP A 375 19.98 3.80 -1.97
CA ASP A 375 21.29 3.46 -2.48
C ASP A 375 21.49 1.94 -2.32
N ASN A 376 21.43 1.20 -3.44
CA ASN A 376 21.34 -0.26 -3.44
C ASN A 376 20.27 -0.79 -2.46
N VAL A 377 19.06 -0.22 -2.54
CA VAL A 377 17.86 -0.58 -1.75
C VAL A 377 17.88 -0.11 -0.29
N ALA A 378 18.99 0.38 0.26
CA ALA A 378 19.07 0.96 1.60
C ALA A 378 18.85 2.48 1.54
N SER A 379 18.15 3.03 2.54
CA SER A 379 17.79 4.45 2.56
C SER A 379 18.94 5.35 3.00
N LYS A 380 19.08 6.50 2.35
CA LYS A 380 19.89 7.65 2.76
C LYS A 380 19.04 8.91 2.72
N ILE A 381 19.33 9.88 3.59
CA ILE A 381 18.65 11.16 3.62
C ILE A 381 19.59 12.26 3.13
N GLU A 382 19.11 13.09 2.22
CA GLU A 382 19.79 14.30 1.77
C GLU A 382 18.92 15.52 2.02
N GLU A 383 19.54 16.62 2.45
CA GLU A 383 18.92 17.94 2.51
C GLU A 383 19.33 18.73 1.28
N TRP A 384 18.35 19.31 0.60
CA TRP A 384 18.58 20.27 -0.48
C TRP A 384 18.10 21.64 -0.04
N THR A 385 19.01 22.62 0.01
CA THR A 385 18.73 24.00 0.44
C THR A 385 18.94 24.95 -0.74
N PRO A 386 17.99 25.88 -1.04
CA PRO A 386 18.19 26.88 -2.07
C PRO A 386 19.39 27.77 -1.77
N SER A 387 20.21 28.03 -2.78
CA SER A 387 21.31 29.01 -2.71
C SER A 387 21.37 29.83 -3.98
N ALA A 388 22.17 30.92 -3.98
CA ALA A 388 22.34 31.80 -5.15
C ALA A 388 22.94 31.05 -6.38
N GLY A 389 23.60 29.91 -6.17
CA GLY A 389 24.17 29.05 -7.21
C GLY A 389 23.24 27.91 -7.70
N GLY A 390 21.99 27.87 -7.26
CA GLY A 390 21.01 26.84 -7.66
C GLY A 390 20.63 25.88 -6.54
N GLY A 391 21.41 25.70 -5.51
CA GLY A 391 21.14 24.89 -4.33
C GLY A 391 22.33 24.13 -3.81
N GLU A 392 22.34 23.87 -2.51
CA GLU A 392 23.34 23.09 -1.80
C GLU A 392 22.74 21.78 -1.32
N ARG A 393 23.52 20.70 -1.43
CA ARG A 393 23.10 19.37 -1.04
C ARG A 393 23.99 18.88 0.12
N ARG A 394 23.35 18.35 1.18
CA ARG A 394 24.04 17.78 2.34
C ARG A 394 23.46 16.39 2.63
N GLU A 395 24.31 15.38 2.72
CA GLU A 395 23.91 14.07 3.25
C GLU A 395 23.73 14.19 4.77
N VAL A 396 22.60 13.68 5.27
CA VAL A 396 22.28 13.64 6.70
C VAL A 396 22.85 12.37 7.28
N ALA A 397 23.77 12.47 8.25
CA ALA A 397 24.29 11.31 8.95
C ALA A 397 23.14 10.56 9.64
N ALA A 398 22.84 9.34 9.23
CA ALA A 398 21.75 8.49 9.73
C ALA A 398 22.24 7.05 9.82
N PRO A 399 21.59 6.17 10.62
CA PRO A 399 21.91 4.74 10.62
C PRO A 399 21.82 4.16 9.21
N PHE A 400 22.79 3.33 8.84
CA PHE A 400 22.89 2.68 7.53
C PHE A 400 23.68 1.37 7.66
N PRO A 401 23.34 0.28 6.93
CA PRO A 401 22.18 0.18 6.01
C PRO A 401 20.88 -0.07 6.74
N GLY A 402 19.76 0.36 6.16
CA GLY A 402 18.41 0.13 6.69
C GLY A 402 17.38 0.93 5.91
N THR A 403 16.21 1.02 6.46
CA THR A 403 15.09 1.80 5.93
C THR A 403 14.86 3.03 6.79
N LEU A 404 14.86 4.19 6.16
CA LEU A 404 14.58 5.48 6.78
C LEU A 404 13.24 6.00 6.27
N GLY A 405 12.38 6.47 7.18
CA GLY A 405 11.17 7.22 6.84
C GLY A 405 11.31 8.67 7.31
N ILE A 406 10.86 9.61 6.50
CA ILE A 406 10.87 11.04 6.84
C ILE A 406 9.44 11.53 6.91
N GLN A 407 9.12 12.28 7.98
CA GLN A 407 7.88 13.04 8.11
C GLN A 407 8.22 14.49 8.50
N GLY A 408 7.94 15.44 7.62
CA GLY A 408 8.07 16.86 7.92
C GLY A 408 7.09 17.29 9.01
N LEU A 409 7.55 18.21 9.85
CA LEU A 409 6.72 18.84 10.86
C LEU A 409 6.32 20.28 10.50
N ASN A 410 6.69 20.77 9.31
CA ASN A 410 6.26 22.08 8.82
C ASN A 410 4.72 22.13 8.67
N ASP A 411 4.12 23.16 9.27
CA ASP A 411 2.73 23.53 9.05
C ASP A 411 2.69 24.75 8.11
N PRO A 412 2.31 24.57 6.83
CA PRO A 412 2.34 25.65 5.85
C PRO A 412 1.32 26.76 6.15
N MET A 413 0.31 26.50 6.99
CA MET A 413 -0.69 27.47 7.41
C MET A 413 -0.11 28.57 8.33
N LEU A 414 1.05 28.34 8.95
CA LEU A 414 1.67 29.24 9.92
C LEU A 414 2.73 30.13 9.25
N ALA A 415 2.57 31.45 9.38
CA ALA A 415 3.59 32.42 8.93
C ALA A 415 4.92 32.24 9.67
N THR A 416 4.86 31.90 10.94
CA THR A 416 6.03 31.50 11.76
C THR A 416 5.72 30.16 12.43
N ASP A 417 6.52 29.15 12.12
CA ASP A 417 6.36 27.81 12.67
C ASP A 417 7.66 27.39 13.36
N PRO A 418 7.68 27.20 14.71
CA PRO A 418 8.86 26.76 15.44
C PRO A 418 9.32 25.34 15.05
N LEU A 419 8.43 24.54 14.43
CA LEU A 419 8.72 23.20 13.90
C LEU A 419 8.91 23.19 12.39
N GLY A 420 8.93 24.34 11.71
CA GLY A 420 8.98 24.45 10.26
C GLY A 420 10.16 23.72 9.62
N ASP A 421 11.32 23.70 10.30
CA ASP A 421 12.53 22.98 9.89
C ASP A 421 12.80 21.72 10.73
N ALA A 422 11.81 21.25 11.45
CA ALA A 422 11.89 19.98 12.17
C ALA A 422 11.27 18.84 11.36
N TYR A 423 11.79 17.64 11.54
CA TYR A 423 11.25 16.42 10.94
C TYR A 423 11.37 15.23 11.88
N LEU A 424 10.48 14.29 11.76
CA LEU A 424 10.61 12.98 12.35
C LEU A 424 11.34 12.06 11.38
N LEU A 425 12.31 11.32 11.91
CA LEU A 425 13.06 10.31 11.19
C LEU A 425 12.80 8.96 11.87
N SER A 426 12.19 8.04 11.15
CA SER A 426 12.08 6.64 11.58
C SER A 426 13.22 5.83 10.99
N TYR A 427 13.73 4.87 11.76
CA TYR A 427 14.72 3.89 11.30
C TYR A 427 14.25 2.48 11.63
N THR A 428 14.49 1.57 10.73
CA THR A 428 14.29 0.13 10.91
C THR A 428 15.24 -0.66 10.01
N ASP A 429 15.58 -1.88 10.42
CA ASP A 429 16.15 -2.92 9.56
C ASP A 429 15.59 -4.29 9.97
N PHE A 430 16.10 -5.40 9.42
CA PHE A 430 15.55 -6.72 9.75
C PHE A 430 15.80 -7.16 11.20
N LEU A 431 16.84 -6.64 11.87
CA LEU A 431 17.30 -7.09 13.17
C LEU A 431 17.22 -6.01 14.25
N THR A 432 17.16 -4.74 13.85
CA THR A 432 17.12 -3.59 14.76
C THR A 432 15.68 -3.10 14.92
N PRO A 433 15.15 -3.08 16.16
CA PRO A 433 13.84 -2.54 16.44
C PRO A 433 13.65 -1.10 15.96
N ASN A 434 12.44 -0.76 15.57
CA ASN A 434 12.10 0.57 15.09
C ASN A 434 12.44 1.65 16.10
N SER A 435 12.98 2.76 15.63
CA SER A 435 13.19 3.98 16.41
C SER A 435 12.62 5.20 15.71
N LEU A 436 12.22 6.20 16.49
CA LEU A 436 11.71 7.48 16.02
C LEU A 436 12.55 8.61 16.62
N LEU A 437 13.15 9.42 15.75
CA LEU A 437 14.02 10.50 16.10
C LEU A 437 13.44 11.83 15.62
N LEU A 438 13.74 12.92 16.35
CA LEU A 438 13.44 14.28 15.95
C LEU A 438 14.73 14.94 15.45
N GLY A 439 14.73 15.35 14.19
CA GLY A 439 15.81 16.07 13.54
C GLY A 439 15.44 17.50 13.16
N ARG A 440 16.44 18.29 12.77
CA ARG A 440 16.26 19.62 12.19
C ARG A 440 17.14 19.80 10.97
N ILE A 441 16.65 20.54 10.01
CA ILE A 441 17.44 20.98 8.85
C ILE A 441 18.75 21.62 9.28
N GLY A 442 19.84 21.30 8.58
CA GLY A 442 21.18 21.83 8.83
C GLY A 442 21.90 21.20 10.03
N SER A 443 21.32 20.14 10.66
CA SER A 443 21.92 19.55 11.86
C SER A 443 21.96 18.01 11.78
N ASP A 444 23.08 17.44 12.23
CA ASP A 444 23.19 15.99 12.45
C ASP A 444 22.79 15.55 13.87
N ARG A 445 22.48 16.53 14.74
CA ARG A 445 21.96 16.21 16.07
C ARG A 445 20.51 15.80 15.99
N ARG A 446 20.20 14.67 16.60
CA ARG A 446 18.84 14.12 16.70
C ARG A 446 18.51 13.71 18.11
N GLU A 447 17.28 13.96 18.50
CA GLU A 447 16.72 13.50 19.76
C GLU A 447 15.95 12.19 19.50
N THR A 448 16.33 11.10 20.18
CA THR A 448 15.51 9.87 20.14
C THR A 448 14.24 10.10 20.93
N LEU A 449 13.09 10.11 20.25
CA LEU A 449 11.79 10.30 20.87
C LEU A 449 11.25 8.98 21.44
N LYS A 450 11.35 7.92 20.65
CA LYS A 450 10.84 6.57 20.97
C LYS A 450 11.72 5.50 20.37
N SER A 451 11.78 4.36 21.05
CA SER A 451 12.38 3.13 20.53
C SER A 451 11.50 1.95 20.90
N LEU A 452 11.28 1.07 19.93
CA LEU A 452 10.62 -0.21 20.18
C LEU A 452 11.61 -1.11 20.92
N PRO A 453 11.21 -1.82 21.98
CA PRO A 453 12.05 -2.85 22.57
C PRO A 453 12.26 -4.02 21.61
N ALA A 454 13.30 -4.82 21.85
CA ALA A 454 13.52 -6.03 21.08
C ALA A 454 12.37 -7.03 21.30
N LEU A 455 11.68 -7.39 20.24
CA LEU A 455 10.55 -8.34 20.29
C LEU A 455 11.00 -9.78 20.13
N PHE A 456 12.26 -10.01 19.75
CA PHE A 456 12.91 -11.33 19.65
C PHE A 456 14.43 -11.17 19.86
N ASP A 457 15.11 -12.27 20.16
CA ASP A 457 16.57 -12.29 20.27
C ASP A 457 17.21 -12.34 18.87
N SER A 458 17.81 -11.23 18.45
CA SER A 458 18.57 -11.12 17.20
C SER A 458 20.07 -11.42 17.37
N SER A 459 20.54 -11.81 18.56
CA SER A 459 21.94 -12.11 18.81
C SER A 459 22.44 -13.30 17.97
N GLY A 460 23.53 -13.11 17.24
CA GLY A 460 24.09 -14.12 16.34
C GLY A 460 23.37 -14.26 15.01
N MET A 461 22.34 -13.44 14.74
CA MET A 461 21.72 -13.30 13.41
C MET A 461 22.54 -12.40 12.52
N GLN A 462 22.38 -12.53 11.20
CA GLN A 462 23.07 -11.71 10.21
C GLN A 462 22.16 -11.41 9.03
N VAL A 463 22.46 -10.33 8.32
CA VAL A 463 21.81 -9.96 7.06
C VAL A 463 22.86 -9.81 5.97
N GLU A 464 22.59 -10.39 4.81
CA GLU A 464 23.44 -10.26 3.62
C GLU A 464 22.60 -9.79 2.45
N GLN A 465 23.17 -8.94 1.60
CA GLN A 465 22.61 -8.63 0.29
C GLN A 465 23.38 -9.42 -0.77
N LEU A 466 22.67 -10.27 -1.50
CA LEU A 466 23.21 -11.10 -2.58
C LEU A 466 22.58 -10.69 -3.92
N PHE A 467 23.08 -11.29 -5.01
CA PHE A 467 22.59 -11.01 -6.35
C PHE A 467 22.43 -12.32 -7.13
N ALA A 468 21.23 -12.52 -7.69
CA ALA A 468 20.98 -13.54 -8.70
C ALA A 468 21.15 -12.96 -10.11
N THR A 469 21.36 -13.83 -11.08
CA THR A 469 21.38 -13.47 -12.50
C THR A 469 20.11 -13.95 -13.16
N SER A 470 19.27 -13.03 -13.60
CA SER A 470 18.03 -13.34 -14.29
C SER A 470 18.28 -13.90 -15.69
N LYS A 471 17.24 -14.46 -16.30
CA LYS A 471 17.27 -15.10 -17.62
C LYS A 471 17.84 -14.19 -18.74
N ASP A 472 17.64 -12.89 -18.64
CA ASP A 472 18.15 -11.88 -19.58
C ASP A 472 19.46 -11.22 -19.11
N GLN A 473 20.19 -11.86 -18.18
CA GLN A 473 21.46 -11.41 -17.60
C GLN A 473 21.34 -10.20 -16.67
N THR A 474 20.11 -9.77 -16.31
CA THR A 474 19.92 -8.71 -15.32
C THR A 474 20.35 -9.21 -13.94
N ARG A 475 21.13 -8.39 -13.22
CA ARG A 475 21.49 -8.65 -11.83
C ARG A 475 20.34 -8.23 -10.92
N VAL A 476 19.78 -9.17 -10.18
CA VAL A 476 18.64 -9.00 -9.28
C VAL A 476 19.11 -9.09 -7.83
N PRO A 477 19.04 -8.00 -7.05
CA PRO A 477 19.43 -8.04 -5.65
C PRO A 477 18.35 -8.76 -4.82
N TYR A 478 18.80 -9.34 -3.72
CA TYR A 478 17.92 -9.87 -2.69
C TYR A 478 18.63 -9.87 -1.34
N PHE A 479 17.87 -9.69 -0.26
CA PHE A 479 18.38 -9.79 1.10
C PHE A 479 18.15 -11.20 1.64
N VAL A 480 19.10 -11.68 2.43
CA VAL A 480 19.00 -12.94 3.19
C VAL A 480 19.15 -12.62 4.67
N VAL A 481 18.13 -12.95 5.45
CA VAL A 481 18.14 -12.83 6.92
C VAL A 481 18.45 -14.21 7.50
N TRP A 482 19.63 -14.33 8.06
CA TRP A 482 20.14 -15.57 8.63
C TRP A 482 19.80 -15.66 10.11
N PRO A 483 18.98 -16.64 10.53
CA PRO A 483 18.78 -16.90 11.94
C PRO A 483 20.04 -17.49 12.59
N LYS A 484 20.10 -17.44 13.90
CA LYS A 484 21.19 -18.07 14.68
C LYS A 484 21.26 -19.57 14.37
N GLY A 485 22.46 -20.05 14.04
CA GLY A 485 22.71 -21.47 13.77
C GLY A 485 22.33 -21.92 12.35
N ALA A 486 21.90 -21.01 11.46
CA ALA A 486 21.69 -21.35 10.05
C ALA A 486 22.99 -21.82 9.40
N LYS A 487 22.90 -22.85 8.57
CA LYS A 487 24.04 -23.39 7.80
C LYS A 487 24.33 -22.51 6.59
N ARG A 488 25.53 -21.94 6.52
CA ARG A 488 25.92 -20.98 5.49
C ARG A 488 27.40 -21.09 5.11
N GLY A 489 27.78 -20.51 3.97
CA GLY A 489 29.14 -20.56 3.48
C GLY A 489 29.58 -22.00 3.24
N ALA A 490 30.71 -22.40 3.84
CA ALA A 490 31.25 -23.76 3.70
C ALA A 490 30.35 -24.83 4.34
N ASP A 491 29.52 -24.47 5.33
CA ASP A 491 28.60 -25.39 6.03
C ASP A 491 27.22 -25.49 5.35
N ALA A 492 26.99 -24.74 4.27
CA ALA A 492 25.73 -24.76 3.54
C ALA A 492 25.50 -26.11 2.87
N ASP A 493 24.39 -26.77 3.23
CA ASP A 493 24.05 -28.12 2.74
C ASP A 493 22.65 -28.21 2.08
N GLY A 494 21.97 -27.06 1.96
CA GLY A 494 20.62 -26.98 1.38
C GLY A 494 19.49 -27.35 2.33
N SER A 495 19.76 -27.51 3.62
CA SER A 495 18.76 -27.97 4.60
C SER A 495 18.06 -26.84 5.38
N ASN A 496 18.39 -25.55 5.16
CA ASN A 496 17.72 -24.48 5.88
C ASN A 496 16.27 -24.30 5.39
N PRO A 497 15.28 -24.36 6.29
CA PRO A 497 13.93 -23.90 5.96
C PRO A 497 13.99 -22.44 5.53
N THR A 498 13.56 -22.14 4.30
CA THR A 498 13.74 -20.83 3.70
C THR A 498 12.41 -20.34 3.14
N LEU A 499 12.03 -19.11 3.45
CA LEU A 499 10.89 -18.41 2.89
C LEU A 499 11.38 -17.29 1.99
N LEU A 500 11.03 -17.34 0.72
CA LEU A 500 11.31 -16.31 -0.27
C LEU A 500 10.06 -15.46 -0.48
N TYR A 501 10.17 -14.16 -0.20
CA TYR A 501 9.12 -13.16 -0.36
C TYR A 501 9.45 -12.21 -1.50
N GLY A 502 8.43 -11.74 -2.23
CA GLY A 502 8.55 -10.72 -3.25
C GLY A 502 7.21 -10.09 -3.61
N TYR A 503 7.27 -8.94 -4.29
CA TYR A 503 6.08 -8.23 -4.78
C TYR A 503 6.13 -8.00 -6.29
N GLY A 504 7.10 -7.24 -6.80
CA GLY A 504 7.42 -7.11 -8.22
C GLY A 504 6.35 -6.44 -9.07
N GLY A 505 5.75 -5.34 -8.61
CA GLY A 505 4.78 -4.57 -9.38
C GLY A 505 4.50 -3.18 -8.79
N PHE A 506 3.81 -2.34 -9.55
CA PHE A 506 3.32 -1.03 -9.11
C PHE A 506 4.39 -0.08 -8.57
N GLN A 507 5.66 -0.32 -8.91
CA GLN A 507 6.80 0.44 -8.41
C GLN A 507 6.93 0.42 -6.86
N VAL A 508 6.42 -0.63 -6.20
CA VAL A 508 6.59 -0.84 -4.76
C VAL A 508 7.98 -1.38 -4.50
N SER A 509 8.72 -0.73 -3.60
CA SER A 509 10.08 -1.15 -3.21
C SER A 509 10.03 -2.01 -1.96
N GLU A 510 10.59 -3.21 -2.03
CA GLU A 510 10.78 -4.08 -0.88
C GLU A 510 12.07 -3.70 -0.15
N GLN A 511 11.93 -3.04 0.99
CA GLN A 511 13.04 -2.53 1.81
C GLN A 511 13.16 -3.36 3.10
N PRO A 512 14.32 -3.32 3.82
CA PRO A 512 14.46 -3.93 5.13
C PRO A 512 13.42 -3.43 6.14
N TRP A 513 12.87 -4.34 6.96
CA TRP A 513 11.86 -4.02 7.99
C TRP A 513 11.95 -4.96 9.19
N TYR A 514 11.71 -4.42 10.40
CA TYR A 514 11.69 -5.20 11.64
C TYR A 514 10.30 -5.81 11.87
N SER A 515 10.26 -7.10 12.13
CA SER A 515 9.02 -7.81 12.42
C SER A 515 9.12 -8.74 13.62
N GLY A 516 8.41 -8.38 14.69
CA GLY A 516 8.29 -9.27 15.84
C GLY A 516 7.55 -10.58 15.51
N ALA A 517 6.67 -10.58 14.51
CA ALA A 517 5.98 -11.79 14.05
C ALA A 517 6.98 -12.76 13.39
N PHE A 518 7.75 -12.30 12.40
CA PHE A 518 8.81 -13.13 11.79
C PHE A 518 9.88 -13.53 12.79
N GLY A 519 10.29 -12.61 13.68
CA GLY A 519 11.23 -12.90 14.74
C GLY A 519 10.83 -14.10 15.56
N ASN A 520 9.62 -14.10 16.10
CA ASN A 520 9.12 -15.14 17.00
C ASN A 520 8.65 -16.42 16.29
N ALA A 521 7.95 -16.28 15.16
CA ALA A 521 7.36 -17.45 14.49
C ALA A 521 8.29 -18.11 13.47
N TRP A 522 9.31 -17.40 12.98
CA TRP A 522 10.18 -17.89 11.91
C TRP A 522 11.67 -17.94 12.32
N TYR A 523 12.30 -16.78 12.64
CA TYR A 523 13.76 -16.72 12.90
C TYR A 523 14.19 -17.51 14.10
N GLN A 524 13.50 -17.41 15.25
CA GLN A 524 13.85 -18.12 16.48
C GLN A 524 13.69 -19.64 16.37
N ARG A 525 13.01 -20.10 15.33
CA ARG A 525 12.87 -21.53 15.00
C ARG A 525 13.86 -22.00 13.92
N GLY A 526 14.75 -21.11 13.46
CA GLY A 526 15.80 -21.42 12.49
C GLY A 526 15.41 -21.22 11.02
N GLY A 527 14.30 -20.50 10.75
CA GLY A 527 13.86 -20.17 9.39
C GLY A 527 14.63 -19.01 8.79
N VAL A 528 15.16 -19.17 7.58
CA VAL A 528 15.79 -18.12 6.76
C VAL A 528 14.71 -17.35 6.04
N LEU A 529 14.79 -16.01 6.05
CA LEU A 529 13.93 -15.14 5.22
C LEU A 529 14.74 -14.55 4.09
N VAL A 530 14.18 -14.57 2.89
CA VAL A 530 14.75 -13.93 1.70
C VAL A 530 13.75 -12.92 1.15
N ILE A 531 14.21 -11.69 0.90
CA ILE A 531 13.42 -10.62 0.28
C ILE A 531 14.00 -10.31 -1.09
N ALA A 532 13.24 -10.56 -2.15
CA ALA A 532 13.67 -10.36 -3.52
C ALA A 532 13.29 -8.96 -4.04
N ASN A 533 14.28 -8.23 -4.54
CA ASN A 533 14.15 -6.88 -5.10
C ASN A 533 14.03 -6.96 -6.62
N ILE A 534 12.95 -7.55 -7.10
CA ILE A 534 12.73 -7.90 -8.51
C ILE A 534 12.20 -6.73 -9.33
N ARG A 535 12.41 -6.78 -10.66
CA ARG A 535 11.82 -5.81 -11.59
C ARG A 535 10.30 -5.79 -11.49
N GLY A 536 9.72 -4.62 -11.75
CA GLY A 536 8.33 -4.29 -11.45
C GLY A 536 8.19 -3.57 -10.10
N GLY A 537 9.16 -3.73 -9.17
CA GLY A 537 9.33 -2.92 -7.98
C GLY A 537 9.90 -1.53 -8.26
N GLY A 538 10.14 -0.74 -7.21
CA GLY A 538 10.63 0.64 -7.28
C GLY A 538 12.07 0.83 -6.78
N GLU A 539 12.78 -0.23 -6.43
CA GLU A 539 14.05 -0.20 -5.74
C GLU A 539 15.13 0.62 -6.46
N PHE A 540 15.12 0.59 -7.80
CA PHE A 540 15.99 1.38 -8.66
C PHE A 540 15.21 2.42 -9.47
N GLY A 541 14.06 2.88 -8.95
CA GLY A 541 13.24 3.93 -9.54
C GLY A 541 12.33 3.45 -10.68
N PRO A 542 11.76 4.43 -11.44
CA PRO A 542 10.75 4.12 -12.47
C PRO A 542 11.23 3.17 -13.56
N ALA A 543 12.51 3.24 -13.96
CA ALA A 543 13.06 2.36 -14.99
C ALA A 543 13.04 0.88 -14.58
N TRP A 544 13.27 0.57 -13.30
CA TRP A 544 13.19 -0.79 -12.75
C TRP A 544 11.78 -1.35 -12.82
N HIS A 545 10.80 -0.49 -12.54
CA HIS A 545 9.39 -0.83 -12.65
C HIS A 545 8.98 -1.02 -14.12
N GLN A 546 9.27 -0.04 -14.98
CA GLN A 546 8.86 -0.04 -16.39
C GLN A 546 9.47 -1.21 -17.18
N ALA A 547 10.63 -1.73 -16.73
CA ALA A 547 11.26 -2.90 -17.32
C ALA A 547 10.41 -4.18 -17.23
N ALA A 548 9.36 -4.22 -16.39
CA ALA A 548 8.55 -5.40 -16.15
C ALA A 548 7.03 -5.12 -16.07
N VAL A 549 6.52 -4.28 -16.96
CA VAL A 549 5.07 -4.02 -17.11
C VAL A 549 4.56 -4.55 -18.44
N LYS A 550 3.27 -4.86 -18.53
CA LYS A 550 2.55 -5.28 -19.75
C LYS A 550 3.31 -6.41 -20.48
N ALA A 551 3.76 -6.16 -21.72
CA ALA A 551 4.47 -7.13 -22.54
C ALA A 551 5.74 -7.73 -21.88
N ASN A 552 6.30 -7.00 -20.90
CA ASN A 552 7.51 -7.39 -20.17
C ASN A 552 7.23 -8.01 -18.80
N LYS A 553 5.97 -8.20 -18.38
CA LYS A 553 5.61 -8.66 -17.03
C LYS A 553 6.26 -10.00 -16.65
N GLN A 554 6.52 -10.87 -17.58
CA GLN A 554 7.23 -12.13 -17.35
C GLN A 554 8.60 -11.93 -16.67
N ARG A 555 9.26 -10.79 -16.87
CA ARG A 555 10.56 -10.50 -16.23
C ARG A 555 10.50 -10.47 -14.70
N SER A 556 9.37 -10.04 -14.10
CA SER A 556 9.21 -10.13 -12.65
C SER A 556 9.24 -11.59 -12.18
N TYR A 557 8.61 -12.49 -12.92
CA TYR A 557 8.59 -13.93 -12.60
C TYR A 557 9.94 -14.59 -12.88
N ASP A 558 10.58 -14.25 -13.98
CA ASP A 558 11.91 -14.74 -14.32
C ASP A 558 12.95 -14.32 -13.27
N ASP A 559 12.87 -13.09 -12.76
CA ASP A 559 13.73 -12.58 -11.67
C ASP A 559 13.51 -13.36 -10.36
N PHE A 560 12.25 -13.61 -9.99
CA PHE A 560 11.92 -14.35 -8.78
C PHE A 560 12.35 -15.81 -8.85
N ILE A 561 12.17 -16.44 -10.02
CA ILE A 561 12.68 -17.79 -10.32
C ILE A 561 14.20 -17.82 -10.20
N ALA A 562 14.90 -16.83 -10.77
CA ALA A 562 16.35 -16.76 -10.71
C ALA A 562 16.88 -16.63 -9.28
N VAL A 563 16.20 -15.89 -8.41
CA VAL A 563 16.54 -15.83 -6.98
C VAL A 563 16.36 -17.22 -6.34
N ALA A 564 15.25 -17.91 -6.60
CA ALA A 564 15.02 -19.26 -6.09
C ALA A 564 16.12 -20.26 -6.55
N GLU A 565 16.48 -20.20 -7.84
CA GLU A 565 17.54 -21.05 -8.40
C GLU A 565 18.92 -20.71 -7.79
N ASP A 566 19.24 -19.44 -7.57
CA ASP A 566 20.50 -19.01 -6.94
C ASP A 566 20.60 -19.47 -5.47
N LEU A 567 19.48 -19.41 -4.70
CA LEU A 567 19.41 -19.92 -3.35
C LEU A 567 19.72 -21.43 -3.28
N ILE A 568 19.18 -22.20 -4.24
CA ILE A 568 19.41 -23.64 -4.34
C ILE A 568 20.87 -23.92 -4.80
N ALA A 569 21.36 -23.21 -5.81
CA ALA A 569 22.72 -23.37 -6.31
C ALA A 569 23.78 -23.07 -5.24
N ARG A 570 23.54 -22.05 -4.40
CA ARG A 570 24.41 -21.72 -3.25
C ARG A 570 24.22 -22.67 -2.06
N LYS A 571 23.33 -23.65 -2.18
CA LYS A 571 22.96 -24.57 -1.06
C LYS A 571 22.47 -23.83 0.20
N ILE A 572 21.92 -22.64 0.04
CA ILE A 572 21.23 -21.95 1.14
C ILE A 572 20.02 -22.77 1.56
N THR A 573 19.31 -23.30 0.57
CA THR A 573 18.15 -24.18 0.72
C THR A 573 18.10 -25.22 -0.40
N SER A 574 17.05 -26.01 -0.44
CA SER A 574 16.75 -26.94 -1.53
C SER A 574 15.24 -26.87 -1.82
N PRO A 575 14.76 -27.40 -2.96
CA PRO A 575 13.33 -27.41 -3.29
C PRO A 575 12.44 -27.95 -2.15
N ARG A 576 12.93 -28.93 -1.38
CA ARG A 576 12.23 -29.49 -0.23
C ARG A 576 12.04 -28.48 0.91
N HIS A 577 12.96 -27.55 1.08
CA HIS A 577 13.02 -26.60 2.19
C HIS A 577 12.73 -25.15 1.76
N LEU A 578 12.38 -24.93 0.47
CA LEU A 578 12.07 -23.61 -0.06
C LEU A 578 10.55 -23.42 -0.17
N GLY A 579 10.06 -22.36 0.47
CA GLY A 579 8.71 -21.85 0.32
C GLY A 579 8.70 -20.45 -0.25
N ILE A 580 7.57 -20.07 -0.84
CA ILE A 580 7.34 -18.71 -1.36
C ILE A 580 6.07 -18.09 -0.76
N GLU A 581 6.12 -16.78 -0.56
CA GLU A 581 5.01 -15.98 -0.03
C GLU A 581 4.87 -14.69 -0.80
N GLY A 582 3.62 -14.26 -1.03
CA GLY A 582 3.30 -12.97 -1.62
C GLY A 582 1.82 -12.66 -1.56
N GLY A 583 1.52 -11.36 -1.41
CA GLY A 583 0.14 -10.87 -1.31
C GLY A 583 -0.22 -9.91 -2.45
N SER A 584 -1.52 -9.87 -2.84
CA SER A 584 -2.01 -8.97 -3.90
C SER A 584 -1.30 -9.21 -5.24
N ASN A 585 -0.57 -8.25 -5.80
CA ASN A 585 0.34 -8.48 -6.93
C ASN A 585 1.42 -9.53 -6.59
N GLY A 586 1.91 -9.58 -5.34
CA GLY A 586 2.79 -10.66 -4.86
C GLY A 586 2.08 -12.02 -4.86
N GLY A 587 0.76 -12.06 -4.68
CA GLY A 587 -0.05 -13.27 -4.85
C GLY A 587 -0.09 -13.73 -6.31
N LEU A 588 -0.16 -12.81 -7.28
CA LEU A 588 0.03 -13.13 -8.70
C LEU A 588 1.46 -13.62 -8.96
N LEU A 589 2.46 -12.97 -8.38
CA LEU A 589 3.86 -13.38 -8.49
C LEU A 589 4.05 -14.84 -8.09
N VAL A 590 3.65 -15.21 -6.87
CA VAL A 590 3.82 -16.58 -6.39
C VAL A 590 2.92 -17.56 -7.13
N GLY A 591 1.72 -17.12 -7.52
CA GLY A 591 0.78 -17.90 -8.34
C GLY A 591 1.37 -18.26 -9.71
N ALA A 592 1.91 -17.28 -10.43
CA ALA A 592 2.54 -17.49 -11.72
C ALA A 592 3.81 -18.35 -11.59
N THR A 593 4.58 -18.12 -10.52
CA THR A 593 5.88 -18.78 -10.32
C THR A 593 5.70 -20.27 -10.01
N PHE A 594 4.83 -20.65 -9.07
CA PHE A 594 4.65 -22.07 -8.74
C PHE A 594 3.99 -22.86 -9.87
N VAL A 595 3.15 -22.20 -10.69
CA VAL A 595 2.55 -22.86 -11.86
C VAL A 595 3.58 -23.08 -12.96
N GLN A 596 4.52 -22.15 -13.16
CA GLN A 596 5.59 -22.26 -14.16
C GLN A 596 6.73 -23.20 -13.70
N ARG A 597 7.09 -23.18 -12.41
CA ARG A 597 8.22 -23.93 -11.84
C ARG A 597 7.84 -24.63 -10.54
N PRO A 598 6.91 -25.60 -10.60
CA PRO A 598 6.48 -26.35 -9.41
C PRO A 598 7.62 -27.16 -8.77
N ASP A 599 8.66 -27.45 -9.52
CA ASP A 599 9.85 -28.22 -9.11
C ASP A 599 10.73 -27.50 -8.07
N LEU A 600 10.61 -26.18 -7.94
CA LEU A 600 11.47 -25.37 -7.07
C LEU A 600 10.97 -25.25 -5.62
N PHE A 601 9.69 -25.50 -5.37
CA PHE A 601 9.05 -25.13 -4.12
C PHE A 601 8.32 -26.28 -3.45
N ASN A 602 8.33 -26.31 -2.11
CA ASN A 602 7.56 -27.27 -1.30
C ASN A 602 6.38 -26.60 -0.56
N ALA A 603 6.36 -25.27 -0.47
CA ALA A 603 5.30 -24.51 0.16
C ALA A 603 5.00 -23.23 -0.62
N VAL A 604 3.73 -22.84 -0.68
CA VAL A 604 3.27 -21.58 -1.27
C VAL A 604 2.22 -20.95 -0.37
N VAL A 605 2.47 -19.73 0.12
CA VAL A 605 1.47 -18.88 0.78
C VAL A 605 1.06 -17.80 -0.20
N CYS A 606 -0.19 -17.86 -0.66
CA CYS A 606 -0.73 -17.00 -1.72
C CYS A 606 -1.86 -16.16 -1.14
N GLN A 607 -1.56 -14.88 -0.84
CA GLN A 607 -2.44 -14.02 -0.05
C GLN A 607 -3.18 -13.02 -0.94
N VAL A 608 -4.50 -12.85 -0.73
CA VAL A 608 -5.38 -11.89 -1.43
C VAL A 608 -5.04 -11.72 -2.93
N PRO A 609 -4.92 -12.82 -3.70
CA PRO A 609 -4.19 -12.84 -4.96
C PRO A 609 -5.04 -12.48 -6.17
N LEU A 610 -4.37 -11.98 -7.24
CA LEU A 610 -4.91 -11.98 -8.60
C LEU A 610 -4.48 -13.28 -9.31
N LEU A 611 -5.40 -14.15 -9.69
CA LEU A 611 -5.05 -15.45 -10.30
C LEU A 611 -5.73 -15.71 -11.64
N ASP A 612 -6.96 -15.22 -11.83
CA ASP A 612 -7.68 -15.28 -13.12
C ASP A 612 -7.46 -13.96 -13.87
N MET A 613 -6.37 -13.91 -14.66
CA MET A 613 -6.01 -12.71 -15.37
C MET A 613 -6.81 -12.48 -16.66
N GLN A 614 -7.62 -13.44 -17.09
CA GLN A 614 -8.57 -13.25 -18.18
C GLN A 614 -9.73 -12.35 -17.77
N ARG A 615 -10.10 -12.37 -16.49
CA ARG A 615 -11.28 -11.68 -15.98
C ARG A 615 -10.95 -10.57 -14.97
N TYR A 616 -9.69 -10.37 -14.60
CA TYR A 616 -9.34 -9.47 -13.50
C TYR A 616 -9.89 -8.05 -13.66
N HIS A 617 -9.90 -7.53 -14.89
CA HIS A 617 -10.37 -6.17 -15.22
C HIS A 617 -11.90 -5.99 -15.09
N LYS A 618 -12.66 -7.12 -14.98
CA LYS A 618 -14.12 -7.14 -14.78
C LYS A 618 -14.49 -7.36 -13.30
N LEU A 619 -13.53 -7.49 -12.43
CA LEU A 619 -13.72 -7.86 -11.03
C LEU A 619 -13.27 -6.70 -10.12
N LEU A 620 -14.24 -6.03 -9.48
CA LEU A 620 -14.04 -4.92 -8.54
C LEU A 620 -13.12 -3.82 -9.10
N ALA A 621 -12.00 -3.49 -8.40
CA ALA A 621 -11.08 -2.45 -8.85
C ALA A 621 -10.15 -2.87 -10.02
N GLY A 622 -10.31 -4.07 -10.55
CA GLY A 622 -9.40 -4.66 -11.54
C GLY A 622 -9.12 -3.82 -12.78
N ALA A 623 -10.13 -3.11 -13.31
CA ALA A 623 -9.94 -2.24 -14.48
C ALA A 623 -8.87 -1.15 -14.24
N SER A 624 -8.64 -0.72 -12.99
CA SER A 624 -7.63 0.27 -12.65
C SER A 624 -6.17 -0.21 -12.87
N TRP A 625 -5.95 -1.53 -13.06
CA TRP A 625 -4.61 -2.11 -13.17
C TRP A 625 -4.18 -2.45 -14.60
N MET A 626 -4.98 -2.07 -15.60
CA MET A 626 -4.64 -2.33 -17.01
C MET A 626 -3.35 -1.62 -17.47
N ALA A 627 -2.94 -0.54 -16.81
CA ALA A 627 -1.65 0.09 -17.07
C ALA A 627 -0.45 -0.79 -16.64
N GLU A 628 -0.63 -1.66 -15.65
CA GLU A 628 0.39 -2.60 -15.17
C GLU A 628 0.42 -3.89 -16.00
N TYR A 629 -0.76 -4.48 -16.29
CA TYR A 629 -0.84 -5.83 -16.86
C TYR A 629 -1.24 -5.87 -18.33
N GLY A 630 -1.96 -4.88 -18.84
CA GLY A 630 -2.60 -4.88 -20.16
C GLY A 630 -4.10 -5.18 -20.07
N ASP A 631 -4.80 -5.06 -21.20
CA ASP A 631 -6.25 -5.29 -21.31
C ASP A 631 -6.53 -6.70 -21.87
N PRO A 632 -7.09 -7.65 -21.07
CA PRO A 632 -7.34 -9.01 -21.55
C PRO A 632 -8.37 -9.12 -22.67
N ASP A 633 -9.21 -8.09 -22.89
CA ASP A 633 -10.18 -8.05 -24.00
C ASP A 633 -9.49 -7.66 -25.33
N ARG A 634 -8.22 -7.23 -25.29
CA ARG A 634 -7.38 -7.01 -26.47
C ARG A 634 -6.55 -8.25 -26.79
N ALA A 635 -6.68 -8.77 -27.98
CA ALA A 635 -6.00 -10.01 -28.37
C ALA A 635 -4.47 -9.98 -28.16
N ASP A 636 -3.81 -8.86 -28.45
CA ASP A 636 -2.36 -8.71 -28.28
C ASP A 636 -1.93 -8.74 -26.81
N ASP A 637 -2.65 -8.04 -25.94
CA ASP A 637 -2.38 -8.02 -24.51
C ASP A 637 -2.71 -9.39 -23.90
N TRP A 638 -3.84 -10.02 -24.30
CA TRP A 638 -4.19 -11.35 -23.83
C TRP A 638 -3.14 -12.40 -24.23
N ALA A 639 -2.58 -12.33 -25.44
CA ALA A 639 -1.53 -13.24 -25.88
C ALA A 639 -0.28 -13.21 -24.96
N VAL A 640 -0.05 -12.08 -24.28
CA VAL A 640 1.01 -11.95 -23.26
C VAL A 640 0.51 -12.45 -21.91
N ILE A 641 -0.63 -11.93 -21.43
CA ILE A 641 -1.19 -12.21 -20.11
C ILE A 641 -1.46 -13.71 -19.93
N ALA A 642 -2.00 -14.37 -20.96
CA ALA A 642 -2.30 -15.80 -20.95
C ALA A 642 -1.10 -16.67 -20.60
N ARG A 643 0.14 -16.22 -20.93
CA ARG A 643 1.36 -17.01 -20.67
C ARG A 643 1.67 -17.16 -19.19
N TYR A 644 1.27 -16.18 -18.36
CA TYR A 644 1.55 -16.20 -16.94
C TYR A 644 0.30 -16.26 -16.06
N SER A 645 -0.91 -16.18 -16.61
CA SER A 645 -2.15 -16.23 -15.83
C SER A 645 -2.27 -17.56 -15.09
N PRO A 646 -2.22 -17.58 -13.74
CA PRO A 646 -2.14 -18.84 -12.99
C PRO A 646 -3.36 -19.73 -13.20
N TYR A 647 -4.55 -19.15 -13.16
CA TYR A 647 -5.81 -19.89 -13.29
C TYR A 647 -5.95 -20.61 -14.63
N GLN A 648 -5.51 -19.99 -15.73
CA GLN A 648 -5.57 -20.60 -17.06
C GLN A 648 -4.44 -21.64 -17.28
N ASN A 649 -3.33 -21.53 -16.56
CA ASN A 649 -2.15 -22.37 -16.76
C ASN A 649 -2.02 -23.56 -15.80
N VAL A 650 -2.79 -23.60 -14.71
CA VAL A 650 -2.78 -24.78 -13.82
C VAL A 650 -3.42 -25.99 -14.52
N LYS A 651 -2.73 -27.15 -14.48
CA LYS A 651 -3.09 -28.37 -15.25
C LYS A 651 -3.18 -29.57 -14.34
N ALA A 652 -4.11 -30.46 -14.67
CA ALA A 652 -4.19 -31.78 -14.05
C ALA A 652 -2.96 -32.62 -14.37
N GLY A 653 -2.56 -33.48 -13.44
CA GLY A 653 -1.41 -34.38 -13.60
C GLY A 653 -0.04 -33.76 -13.37
N VAL A 654 0.06 -32.46 -13.10
CA VAL A 654 1.29 -31.79 -12.67
C VAL A 654 1.42 -31.88 -11.15
N ALA A 655 2.59 -32.26 -10.65
CA ALA A 655 2.88 -32.31 -9.23
C ALA A 655 3.16 -30.90 -8.69
N TYR A 656 2.10 -30.17 -8.33
CA TYR A 656 2.24 -28.84 -7.69
C TYR A 656 2.58 -28.98 -6.22
N PRO A 657 3.33 -28.01 -5.65
CA PRO A 657 3.48 -27.90 -4.19
C PRO A 657 2.11 -27.73 -3.54
N LYS A 658 2.02 -28.04 -2.24
CA LYS A 658 0.84 -27.71 -1.48
C LYS A 658 0.72 -26.18 -1.39
N VAL A 659 -0.44 -25.63 -1.74
CA VAL A 659 -0.68 -24.18 -1.69
C VAL A 659 -1.64 -23.87 -0.55
N LEU A 660 -1.32 -22.85 0.25
CA LEU A 660 -2.26 -22.20 1.17
C LEU A 660 -2.70 -20.87 0.54
N PHE A 661 -3.95 -20.80 0.14
CA PHE A 661 -4.59 -19.54 -0.26
C PHE A 661 -5.20 -18.88 0.97
N THR A 662 -4.91 -17.58 1.18
CA THR A 662 -5.57 -16.75 2.19
C THR A 662 -6.19 -15.52 1.53
N THR A 663 -7.43 -15.20 1.89
CA THR A 663 -8.16 -14.02 1.37
C THR A 663 -9.23 -13.55 2.35
N SER A 664 -10.03 -12.57 1.95
CA SER A 664 -11.11 -12.02 2.78
C SER A 664 -12.37 -11.78 1.96
N THR A 665 -13.53 -12.08 2.54
CA THR A 665 -14.84 -11.89 1.87
C THR A 665 -15.12 -10.42 1.55
N ARG A 666 -14.67 -9.50 2.41
CA ARG A 666 -14.89 -8.06 2.25
C ARG A 666 -13.75 -7.33 1.54
N ASP A 667 -12.89 -8.07 0.86
CA ASP A 667 -11.91 -7.46 -0.04
C ASP A 667 -12.65 -6.86 -1.26
N ASP A 668 -12.86 -5.54 -1.23
CA ASP A 668 -13.51 -4.78 -2.30
C ASP A 668 -12.49 -4.14 -3.26
N ARG A 669 -11.21 -4.55 -3.14
CA ARG A 669 -10.10 -4.20 -4.03
C ARG A 669 -9.76 -5.34 -4.97
N VAL A 670 -9.26 -6.45 -4.42
CA VAL A 670 -8.99 -7.69 -5.15
C VAL A 670 -10.09 -8.70 -4.87
N HIS A 671 -10.83 -9.05 -5.88
CA HIS A 671 -12.01 -9.90 -5.74
C HIS A 671 -11.66 -11.30 -5.17
N PRO A 672 -12.29 -11.77 -4.08
CA PRO A 672 -11.98 -13.07 -3.47
C PRO A 672 -12.23 -14.26 -4.41
N GLY A 673 -13.02 -14.06 -5.46
CA GLY A 673 -13.23 -15.03 -6.54
C GLY A 673 -11.95 -15.54 -7.20
N HIS A 674 -10.88 -14.74 -7.23
CA HIS A 674 -9.57 -15.18 -7.73
C HIS A 674 -9.04 -16.38 -6.93
N ALA A 675 -8.97 -16.24 -5.61
CA ALA A 675 -8.49 -17.30 -4.71
C ALA A 675 -9.48 -18.48 -4.68
N ARG A 676 -10.79 -18.21 -4.57
CA ARG A 676 -11.85 -19.22 -4.55
C ARG A 676 -11.80 -20.12 -5.78
N LYS A 677 -11.77 -19.51 -6.97
CA LYS A 677 -11.77 -20.24 -8.27
C LYS A 677 -10.50 -21.06 -8.44
N MET A 678 -9.33 -20.47 -8.13
CA MET A 678 -8.06 -21.18 -8.25
C MET A 678 -8.01 -22.39 -7.32
N ALA A 679 -8.41 -22.24 -6.06
CA ALA A 679 -8.47 -23.33 -5.10
C ALA A 679 -9.44 -24.42 -5.56
N ALA A 680 -10.63 -24.05 -6.01
CA ALA A 680 -11.62 -25.00 -6.51
C ALA A 680 -11.13 -25.79 -7.74
N ARG A 681 -10.46 -25.10 -8.69
CA ARG A 681 -9.90 -25.73 -9.89
C ARG A 681 -8.77 -26.70 -9.55
N MET A 682 -7.84 -26.30 -8.68
CA MET A 682 -6.75 -27.17 -8.23
C MET A 682 -7.29 -28.40 -7.49
N LEU A 683 -8.27 -28.24 -6.59
CA LEU A 683 -8.92 -29.36 -5.90
C LEU A 683 -9.61 -30.31 -6.87
N ALA A 684 -10.34 -29.80 -7.85
CA ALA A 684 -10.98 -30.62 -8.90
C ALA A 684 -9.97 -31.39 -9.76
N GLN A 685 -8.72 -30.89 -9.86
CA GLN A 685 -7.61 -31.55 -10.55
C GLN A 685 -6.82 -32.52 -9.65
N GLY A 686 -7.20 -32.66 -8.36
CA GLY A 686 -6.51 -33.52 -7.40
C GLY A 686 -5.24 -32.93 -6.79
N SER A 687 -4.99 -31.64 -6.98
CA SER A 687 -3.81 -30.97 -6.40
C SER A 687 -4.03 -30.65 -4.91
N PRO A 688 -2.97 -30.70 -4.06
CA PRO A 688 -3.09 -30.44 -2.63
C PRO A 688 -3.24 -28.94 -2.35
N VAL A 689 -4.38 -28.53 -1.81
CA VAL A 689 -4.71 -27.14 -1.50
C VAL A 689 -5.22 -27.01 -0.08
N LEU A 690 -4.82 -25.95 0.61
CA LEU A 690 -5.47 -25.40 1.79
C LEU A 690 -6.03 -24.02 1.45
N TYR A 691 -7.16 -23.69 2.05
CA TYR A 691 -7.86 -22.44 1.81
C TYR A 691 -8.39 -21.84 3.10
N TYR A 692 -8.11 -20.56 3.32
CA TYR A 692 -8.67 -19.80 4.43
C TYR A 692 -9.15 -18.43 3.94
N GLU A 693 -10.41 -18.12 4.19
CA GLU A 693 -11.01 -16.81 3.90
C GLU A 693 -11.58 -16.22 5.19
N ASN A 694 -11.04 -15.04 5.55
CA ASN A 694 -11.61 -14.28 6.65
C ASN A 694 -12.91 -13.62 6.21
N ILE A 695 -14.02 -14.05 6.82
CA ILE A 695 -15.37 -13.56 6.46
C ILE A 695 -15.50 -12.04 6.72
N GLU A 696 -14.72 -11.51 7.63
CA GLU A 696 -14.84 -10.14 8.15
C GLU A 696 -13.72 -9.19 7.73
N GLY A 697 -12.67 -9.66 7.12
CA GLY A 697 -11.52 -8.84 6.72
C GLY A 697 -11.68 -8.20 5.34
N GLY A 698 -11.11 -7.01 5.14
CA GLY A 698 -10.90 -6.38 3.84
C GLY A 698 -9.60 -6.84 3.18
N HIS A 699 -9.02 -6.02 2.27
CA HIS A 699 -7.77 -6.35 1.55
C HIS A 699 -6.57 -6.61 2.47
N GLY A 700 -6.56 -6.04 3.69
CA GLY A 700 -5.53 -6.33 4.71
C GLY A 700 -5.62 -7.74 5.35
N GLY A 701 -6.57 -8.57 4.98
CA GLY A 701 -6.72 -9.96 5.40
C GLY A 701 -7.29 -10.15 6.82
N ALA A 702 -7.29 -9.14 7.67
CA ALA A 702 -7.69 -9.26 9.06
C ALA A 702 -8.34 -7.97 9.57
N ALA A 703 -9.20 -8.15 10.49
CA ALA A 703 -10.10 -7.18 11.08
C ALA A 703 -9.54 -6.56 12.38
N ASP A 704 -8.87 -7.32 13.15
CA ASP A 704 -8.26 -6.95 14.42
C ASP A 704 -7.02 -7.81 14.66
N ASN A 705 -6.32 -7.53 15.75
CA ASN A 705 -5.10 -8.25 16.09
C ASN A 705 -5.35 -9.75 16.34
N GLU A 706 -6.55 -10.14 16.82
CA GLU A 706 -6.88 -11.55 17.03
C GLU A 706 -7.03 -12.30 15.70
N GLN A 707 -7.74 -11.70 14.75
CA GLN A 707 -7.86 -12.26 13.40
C GLN A 707 -6.50 -12.29 12.70
N ARG A 708 -5.70 -11.22 12.81
CA ARG A 708 -4.35 -11.17 12.25
C ARG A 708 -3.43 -12.22 12.85
N ALA A 709 -3.44 -12.41 14.17
CA ALA A 709 -2.70 -13.46 14.85
C ALA A 709 -3.14 -14.85 14.39
N THR A 710 -4.43 -15.04 14.12
CA THR A 710 -4.98 -16.30 13.61
C THR A 710 -4.49 -16.61 12.21
N VAL A 711 -4.57 -15.65 11.27
CA VAL A 711 -4.09 -15.82 9.88
C VAL A 711 -2.60 -16.14 9.88
N LEU A 712 -1.78 -15.31 10.54
CA LEU A 712 -0.33 -15.52 10.64
C LEU A 712 0.01 -16.87 11.26
N ALA A 713 -0.70 -17.30 12.32
CA ALA A 713 -0.46 -18.60 12.95
C ALA A 713 -0.80 -19.77 12.02
N LEU A 714 -1.84 -19.65 11.19
CA LEU A 714 -2.15 -20.65 10.15
C LEU A 714 -1.02 -20.72 9.12
N GLU A 715 -0.56 -19.57 8.62
CA GLU A 715 0.50 -19.48 7.61
C GLU A 715 1.83 -20.04 8.14
N PHE A 716 2.29 -19.62 9.31
CA PHE A 716 3.53 -20.16 9.91
C PHE A 716 3.41 -21.65 10.26
N SER A 717 2.26 -22.11 10.76
CA SER A 717 2.06 -23.54 11.03
C SER A 717 2.12 -24.36 9.74
N TYR A 718 1.53 -23.86 8.66
CA TYR A 718 1.63 -24.46 7.35
C TYR A 718 3.09 -24.47 6.83
N LEU A 719 3.79 -23.34 6.88
CA LEU A 719 5.18 -23.23 6.44
C LEU A 719 6.09 -24.20 7.18
N TRP A 720 5.98 -24.29 8.52
CA TRP A 720 6.75 -25.25 9.30
C TRP A 720 6.40 -26.69 9.00
N GLN A 721 5.14 -26.98 8.71
CA GLN A 721 4.72 -28.33 8.31
C GLN A 721 5.39 -28.78 7.00
N GLN A 722 5.56 -27.86 6.05
CA GLN A 722 6.11 -28.18 4.74
C GLN A 722 7.65 -28.11 4.72
N LEU A 723 8.26 -27.13 5.37
CA LEU A 723 9.67 -26.77 5.21
C LEU A 723 10.57 -27.26 6.35
N GLY A 724 10.01 -27.48 7.54
CA GLY A 724 10.74 -27.78 8.77
C GLY A 724 11.15 -29.26 8.95
N ARG A 725 11.06 -30.11 7.93
CA ARG A 725 11.34 -31.56 7.99
C ARG A 725 12.58 -31.94 7.18
#